data_81dac2ef472248a4dda0e4ea94d69feb
#
_entry.id   81dac2ef472248a4dda0e4ea94d69feb
#
_cell.length_a   1.000
_cell.length_b   1.000
_cell.length_c   1.000
_cell.angle_alpha   90.00
_cell.angle_beta   90.00
_cell.angle_gamma   90.00
#
_symmetry.space_group_name_H-M   'P 1'
#
loop_
_entity.id
_entity.type
_entity.pdbx_description
1 polymer ?
#
loop_
_entity_poly.entity_id
_entity_poly.type
_entity_poly.pdbx_seq_one_letter_code
_entity_poly.pdbx_strand_id
1 'polypeptide(L)'
;VRAVVDSRPETGLKAGSGVRSFYNERVVDTRGRHGLTSVRLSNGERIQADCLAVSGGWNPNVHLSCHHRGYPQWNKTIHAFVPGGELPPGMSVAGAANGTFGLGAVIKSGFETATAIAAELGFTVPKGIAPIAEDEPVEASAFWYVKASRGRAWLDLQNDVTVKDIVLAHREGFRSVEHAKRYTTLGMATDQGKTANIPAMAVLADCADKAIPEVGTTIFRPPYIPVAIGALAGRSRGIDFRPVRRTPSHAWAAQAGAVFVETGAWLRAQWYPREGETHWRESVDREVTQTRASVGICDVTTLGKIDVQGRDAGEFLNKVYCNQFSSLKAGRVRYGLMLREDGMVMDDGTTARLAENHYVMTTTTANAVSVFRHLEFCRQCLWRELDVHLVSITEQYAQYSVAGPNARKLLQQLVDPRFDISNEAFPYMACGEIEICNGTPARLFRISFSGELAYEIAVPARYGHALMEVLTQAGEEYGALVYGTEALGVMRIEKGHAAANEINGQTTALNLGLGRMVSVKKECIGNTLSHRGELSREDGLRLVGLKAVDPDDDFAAGAHLFSQGDTANTENDQGWISSRAYSPSMGCAIALGFIERGHERYDEVVRAVNLLDGTDIKVKIVAPHFIDPQGERLRG
;
A
#
# COMPACT_ATOMS: atom_id res chain seq x y z
N VAL A 1 -8.73 -6.30 45.21
CA VAL A 1 -7.33 -6.17 45.66
C VAL A 1 -7.09 -7.20 46.74
N ARG A 2 -6.04 -8.05 46.62
CA ARG A 2 -5.71 -9.08 47.61
C ARG A 2 -4.77 -8.56 48.70
N ALA A 3 -3.85 -7.69 48.31
CA ALA A 3 -2.88 -7.10 49.19
C ALA A 3 -2.37 -5.76 48.64
N VAL A 4 -1.90 -4.90 49.53
CA VAL A 4 -1.10 -3.69 49.26
C VAL A 4 0.29 -3.90 49.86
N VAL A 5 1.31 -3.63 49.06
CA VAL A 5 2.72 -3.71 49.48
C VAL A 5 3.32 -2.32 49.35
N ASP A 6 3.70 -1.72 50.47
CA ASP A 6 4.34 -0.40 50.52
C ASP A 6 5.82 -0.54 50.93
N SER A 7 6.71 0.01 50.15
CA SER A 7 8.16 -0.02 50.44
C SER A 7 8.57 0.94 51.56
N ARG A 8 7.67 1.83 51.98
CA ARG A 8 7.87 2.79 53.08
C ARG A 8 7.53 2.16 54.44
N PRO A 9 8.01 2.72 55.55
CA PRO A 9 7.49 2.40 56.86
C PRO A 9 5.98 2.62 56.94
N GLU A 10 5.33 2.10 57.95
CA GLU A 10 3.90 2.28 58.15
C GLU A 10 3.53 3.78 58.19
N THR A 11 2.73 4.21 57.20
CA THR A 11 2.42 5.63 56.97
C THR A 11 1.08 6.05 57.51
N GLY A 12 0.36 5.16 58.23
CA GLY A 12 -1.00 5.42 58.71
C GLY A 12 -2.08 5.29 57.61
N LEU A 13 -1.72 5.16 56.36
CA LEU A 13 -2.66 4.89 55.26
C LEU A 13 -3.15 3.44 55.37
N LYS A 14 -4.46 3.27 55.60
CA LYS A 14 -5.07 1.94 55.67
C LYS A 14 -5.62 1.53 54.29
N ALA A 15 -5.24 0.36 53.84
CA ALA A 15 -5.97 -0.29 52.77
C ALA A 15 -7.43 -0.53 53.21
N GLY A 16 -8.36 -0.60 52.25
CA GLY A 16 -9.79 -0.86 52.57
C GLY A 16 -9.98 -2.12 53.40
N SER A 17 -11.10 -2.22 54.10
CA SER A 17 -11.41 -3.33 55.00
C SER A 17 -11.25 -4.69 54.30
N GLY A 18 -10.51 -5.61 54.94
CA GLY A 18 -10.23 -6.95 54.41
C GLY A 18 -9.04 -7.06 53.44
N VAL A 19 -8.33 -5.96 53.14
CA VAL A 19 -7.12 -5.98 52.34
C VAL A 19 -5.89 -6.06 53.23
N ARG A 20 -5.02 -7.06 52.96
CA ARG A 20 -3.76 -7.24 53.71
C ARG A 20 -2.78 -6.14 53.32
N SER A 21 -2.14 -5.51 54.29
CA SER A 21 -1.13 -4.46 54.08
C SER A 21 0.25 -4.93 54.58
N PHE A 22 1.26 -4.71 53.75
CA PHE A 22 2.65 -5.00 54.04
C PHE A 22 3.45 -3.71 53.93
N TYR A 23 4.03 -3.25 55.02
CA TYR A 23 4.86 -2.04 55.09
C TYR A 23 6.34 -2.41 55.16
N ASN A 24 7.19 -1.55 54.66
CA ASN A 24 8.65 -1.79 54.52
C ASN A 24 8.99 -3.08 53.76
N GLU A 25 8.08 -3.51 52.91
CA GLU A 25 8.23 -4.72 52.10
C GLU A 25 8.28 -4.40 50.61
N ARG A 26 8.82 -5.32 49.85
CA ARG A 26 9.01 -5.16 48.40
C ARG A 26 8.70 -6.46 47.69
N VAL A 27 8.17 -6.40 46.49
CA VAL A 27 8.07 -7.55 45.61
C VAL A 27 9.47 -7.84 45.02
N VAL A 28 10.04 -8.98 45.39
CA VAL A 28 11.41 -9.36 44.98
C VAL A 28 11.42 -10.44 43.90
N ASP A 29 10.30 -11.09 43.64
CA ASP A 29 10.20 -12.13 42.63
C ASP A 29 8.74 -12.34 42.18
N THR A 30 8.57 -12.80 40.94
CA THR A 30 7.26 -13.13 40.37
C THR A 30 7.28 -14.52 39.75
N ARG A 31 6.14 -15.22 39.70
CA ARG A 31 5.99 -16.51 39.04
C ARG A 31 4.80 -16.53 38.10
N GLY A 32 4.95 -17.27 37.00
CA GLY A 32 3.95 -17.51 35.98
C GLY A 32 4.58 -17.72 34.62
N ARG A 33 4.01 -18.58 33.77
CA ARG A 33 4.51 -18.85 32.40
C ARG A 33 3.72 -18.09 31.36
N HIS A 34 2.41 -18.11 31.45
CA HIS A 34 1.49 -17.45 30.51
C HIS A 34 0.79 -16.22 31.10
N GLY A 35 1.17 -15.84 32.30
CA GLY A 35 0.63 -14.76 33.12
C GLY A 35 1.14 -14.89 34.55
N LEU A 36 0.94 -13.84 35.35
CA LEU A 36 1.31 -13.84 36.74
C LEU A 36 0.45 -14.84 37.52
N THR A 37 1.07 -15.65 38.38
CA THR A 37 0.36 -16.55 39.31
C THR A 37 0.66 -16.25 40.77
N SER A 38 1.82 -15.73 41.10
CA SER A 38 2.16 -15.29 42.45
C SER A 38 3.31 -14.30 42.46
N VAL A 39 3.38 -13.51 43.52
CA VAL A 39 4.50 -12.62 43.86
C VAL A 39 5.15 -13.07 45.16
N ARG A 40 6.44 -12.81 45.35
CA ARG A 40 7.18 -13.06 46.58
C ARG A 40 7.71 -11.75 47.15
N LEU A 41 7.44 -11.52 48.43
CA LEU A 41 7.90 -10.34 49.16
C LEU A 41 9.32 -10.52 49.73
N SER A 42 9.92 -9.40 50.16
CA SER A 42 11.26 -9.36 50.76
C SER A 42 11.35 -10.15 52.09
N ASN A 43 10.25 -10.24 52.86
CA ASN A 43 10.19 -11.11 54.06
C ASN A 43 10.02 -12.60 53.74
N GLY A 44 9.95 -12.98 52.42
CA GLY A 44 9.80 -14.36 52.00
C GLY A 44 8.36 -14.79 51.77
N GLU A 45 7.37 -14.03 52.19
CA GLU A 45 5.97 -14.37 51.97
C GLU A 45 5.59 -14.41 50.50
N ARG A 46 4.70 -15.32 50.14
CA ARG A 46 4.20 -15.49 48.78
C ARG A 46 2.70 -15.20 48.72
N ILE A 47 2.32 -14.32 47.82
CA ILE A 47 0.93 -13.93 47.58
C ILE A 47 0.51 -14.44 46.21
N GLN A 48 -0.61 -15.18 46.17
CA GLN A 48 -1.24 -15.60 44.92
C GLN A 48 -1.93 -14.38 44.29
N ALA A 49 -1.55 -14.05 43.06
CA ALA A 49 -2.12 -12.91 42.32
C ALA A 49 -1.95 -13.17 40.82
N ASP A 50 -2.92 -12.76 40.04
CA ASP A 50 -2.97 -12.77 38.60
C ASP A 50 -2.60 -11.42 37.97
N CYS A 51 -2.57 -10.37 38.79
CA CYS A 51 -2.18 -9.03 38.38
C CYS A 51 -1.34 -8.37 39.48
N LEU A 52 -0.30 -7.66 39.09
CA LEU A 52 0.52 -6.80 39.96
C LEU A 52 0.44 -5.37 39.41
N ALA A 53 -0.32 -4.50 40.11
CA ALA A 53 -0.33 -3.08 39.81
C ALA A 53 0.82 -2.38 40.59
N VAL A 54 1.59 -1.58 39.87
CA VAL A 54 2.76 -0.87 40.45
C VAL A 54 2.55 0.63 40.33
N SER A 55 2.77 1.35 41.40
CA SER A 55 2.80 2.82 41.43
C SER A 55 4.16 3.29 41.93
N GLY A 56 4.92 3.95 41.06
CA GLY A 56 6.28 4.45 41.34
C GLY A 56 6.32 5.94 41.70
N GLY A 57 5.17 6.60 41.81
CA GLY A 57 5.09 8.04 42.04
C GLY A 57 4.89 8.85 40.76
N TRP A 58 5.11 10.16 40.85
CA TRP A 58 4.88 11.11 39.77
C TRP A 58 6.13 11.89 39.41
N ASN A 59 6.32 12.14 38.10
CA ASN A 59 7.37 13.01 37.59
C ASN A 59 6.75 14.26 36.96
N PRO A 60 7.32 15.46 37.19
CA PRO A 60 6.96 16.65 36.44
C PRO A 60 7.21 16.47 34.93
N ASN A 61 6.30 16.99 34.11
CA ASN A 61 6.45 17.02 32.67
C ASN A 61 7.31 18.20 32.23
N VAL A 62 8.62 18.04 32.21
CA VAL A 62 9.60 19.10 31.91
C VAL A 62 9.98 19.21 30.44
N HIS A 63 9.43 18.39 29.56
CA HIS A 63 9.87 18.28 28.16
C HIS A 63 9.67 19.59 27.37
N LEU A 64 8.58 20.32 27.57
CA LEU A 64 8.36 21.59 26.87
C LEU A 64 9.34 22.68 27.34
N SER A 65 9.72 22.69 28.63
CA SER A 65 10.70 23.63 29.16
C SER A 65 12.13 23.37 28.67
N CYS A 66 12.40 22.21 28.07
CA CYS A 66 13.70 21.89 27.46
C CYS A 66 13.89 22.52 26.07
N HIS A 67 12.89 23.17 25.49
CA HIS A 67 13.04 23.95 24.28
C HIS A 67 13.96 25.17 24.53
N HIS A 68 14.54 25.72 23.47
CA HIS A 68 15.50 26.82 23.55
C HIS A 68 16.71 26.53 24.46
N ARG A 69 17.13 25.25 24.55
CA ARG A 69 18.24 24.79 25.39
C ARG A 69 18.00 24.90 26.89
N GLY A 70 16.76 24.92 27.33
CA GLY A 70 16.42 24.84 28.75
C GLY A 70 16.88 23.51 29.35
N TYR A 71 17.47 23.57 30.55
CA TYR A 71 17.89 22.38 31.30
C TYR A 71 17.04 22.24 32.56
N PRO A 72 16.44 21.06 32.79
CA PRO A 72 15.70 20.82 34.01
C PRO A 72 16.64 20.78 35.21
N GLN A 73 16.15 21.23 36.38
CA GLN A 73 16.89 21.27 37.63
C GLN A 73 16.40 20.17 38.58
N TRP A 74 17.33 19.58 39.32
CA TRP A 74 17.03 18.53 40.29
C TRP A 74 16.40 19.11 41.56
N ASN A 75 15.20 18.65 41.92
CA ASN A 75 14.56 18.94 43.18
C ASN A 75 14.72 17.76 44.14
N LYS A 76 15.47 17.97 45.24
CA LYS A 76 15.80 16.94 46.23
C LYS A 76 14.60 16.49 47.05
N THR A 77 13.57 17.35 47.23
CA THR A 77 12.40 17.07 48.07
C THR A 77 11.48 16.05 47.39
N ILE A 78 11.30 16.17 46.07
CA ILE A 78 10.43 15.29 45.28
C ILE A 78 11.17 14.23 44.51
N HIS A 79 12.52 14.18 44.59
CA HIS A 79 13.38 13.28 43.85
C HIS A 79 13.11 13.26 42.37
N ALA A 80 12.89 14.42 41.76
CA ALA A 80 12.56 14.57 40.34
C ALA A 80 13.16 15.86 39.75
N PHE A 81 13.22 15.93 38.44
CA PHE A 81 13.57 17.16 37.73
C PHE A 81 12.35 18.07 37.59
N VAL A 82 12.57 19.37 37.80
CA VAL A 82 11.59 20.44 37.57
C VAL A 82 12.11 21.38 36.47
N PRO A 83 11.26 22.23 35.87
CA PRO A 83 11.74 23.24 34.91
C PRO A 83 12.86 24.09 35.51
N GLY A 84 13.94 24.26 34.75
CA GLY A 84 15.10 25.06 35.20
C GLY A 84 14.99 26.52 34.82
N GLY A 85 15.93 27.33 35.29
CA GLY A 85 16.01 28.78 35.35
C GLY A 85 15.34 29.61 34.24
N GLU A 86 15.77 29.49 32.98
CA GLU A 86 15.16 30.26 31.89
C GLU A 86 14.19 29.37 31.11
N LEU A 87 12.93 29.74 31.14
CA LEU A 87 11.88 29.13 30.33
C LEU A 87 11.87 29.75 28.91
N PRO A 88 11.39 29.03 27.89
CA PRO A 88 11.16 29.62 26.58
C PRO A 88 10.32 30.91 26.69
N PRO A 89 10.59 31.93 25.85
CA PRO A 89 9.83 33.19 25.87
C PRO A 89 8.31 32.94 25.77
N GLY A 90 7.54 33.61 26.65
CA GLY A 90 6.10 33.47 26.70
C GLY A 90 5.60 32.17 27.34
N MET A 91 6.47 31.39 27.98
CA MET A 91 6.10 30.17 28.71
C MET A 91 6.10 30.39 30.21
N SER A 92 5.06 29.91 30.86
CA SER A 92 4.98 29.77 32.32
C SER A 92 4.57 28.35 32.68
N VAL A 93 5.02 27.85 33.83
CA VAL A 93 4.74 26.48 34.28
C VAL A 93 4.11 26.51 35.66
N ALA A 94 3.02 25.77 35.84
CA ALA A 94 2.28 25.70 37.11
C ALA A 94 1.95 24.26 37.49
N GLY A 95 1.60 24.04 38.74
CA GLY A 95 1.11 22.76 39.25
C GLY A 95 2.14 21.62 39.17
N ALA A 96 1.70 20.41 38.84
CA ALA A 96 2.53 19.21 38.84
C ALA A 96 3.70 19.29 37.87
N ALA A 97 3.55 20.00 36.74
CA ALA A 97 4.65 20.23 35.81
C ALA A 97 5.78 21.08 36.42
N ASN A 98 5.49 21.88 37.46
CA ASN A 98 6.47 22.64 38.24
C ASN A 98 6.86 21.96 39.56
N GLY A 99 6.49 20.68 39.74
CA GLY A 99 6.83 19.91 40.94
C GLY A 99 5.91 20.15 42.13
N THR A 100 4.77 20.79 41.97
CA THR A 100 3.75 21.00 42.98
C THR A 100 2.68 19.92 42.84
N PHE A 101 2.49 19.05 43.87
CA PHE A 101 1.61 17.89 43.73
C PHE A 101 0.39 17.99 44.66
N GLY A 102 0.18 18.53 45.66
CA GLY A 102 -1.06 18.61 46.47
C GLY A 102 -2.19 19.31 45.70
N LEU A 103 -3.40 18.86 45.80
CA LEU A 103 -4.54 19.38 45.02
C LEU A 103 -4.77 20.88 45.27
N GLY A 104 -4.79 21.31 46.53
CA GLY A 104 -4.94 22.72 46.90
C GLY A 104 -3.78 23.57 46.39
N ALA A 105 -2.54 23.08 46.57
CA ALA A 105 -1.34 23.75 46.11
C ALA A 105 -1.30 23.85 44.58
N VAL A 106 -1.73 22.83 43.83
CA VAL A 106 -1.82 22.83 42.37
C VAL A 106 -2.83 23.87 41.88
N ILE A 107 -4.02 23.91 42.47
CA ILE A 107 -5.07 24.87 42.12
C ILE A 107 -4.57 26.31 42.39
N LYS A 108 -3.97 26.54 43.58
CA LYS A 108 -3.39 27.84 43.92
C LYS A 108 -2.31 28.27 42.97
N SER A 109 -1.37 27.39 42.66
CA SER A 109 -0.28 27.64 41.68
C SER A 109 -0.83 28.01 40.29
N GLY A 110 -1.84 27.28 39.81
CA GLY A 110 -2.49 27.58 38.54
C GLY A 110 -3.17 28.94 38.51
N PHE A 111 -3.91 29.26 39.57
CA PHE A 111 -4.60 30.54 39.72
C PHE A 111 -3.63 31.74 39.79
N GLU A 112 -2.57 31.64 40.60
CA GLU A 112 -1.53 32.68 40.72
C GLU A 112 -0.81 32.91 39.41
N THR A 113 -0.41 31.84 38.71
CA THR A 113 0.27 31.89 37.41
C THR A 113 -0.63 32.53 36.34
N ALA A 114 -1.90 32.10 36.26
CA ALA A 114 -2.84 32.68 35.29
C ALA A 114 -3.11 34.18 35.56
N THR A 115 -3.21 34.56 36.85
CA THR A 115 -3.38 35.94 37.27
C THR A 115 -2.19 36.82 36.86
N ALA A 116 -0.97 36.30 37.08
CA ALA A 116 0.25 37.01 36.68
C ALA A 116 0.33 37.21 35.16
N ILE A 117 0.03 36.17 34.38
CA ILE A 117 0.02 36.22 32.91
C ILE A 117 -1.03 37.22 32.41
N ALA A 118 -2.23 37.20 32.97
CA ALA A 118 -3.29 38.14 32.58
C ALA A 118 -2.89 39.59 32.84
N ALA A 119 -2.27 39.88 33.99
CA ALA A 119 -1.74 41.18 34.31
C ALA A 119 -0.59 41.63 33.36
N GLU A 120 0.32 40.73 33.03
CA GLU A 120 1.42 40.96 32.08
C GLU A 120 0.89 41.28 30.65
N LEU A 121 -0.20 40.63 30.26
CA LEU A 121 -0.87 40.92 28.99
C LEU A 121 -1.77 42.16 29.00
N GLY A 122 -1.81 42.90 30.12
CA GLY A 122 -2.55 44.17 30.22
C GLY A 122 -4.05 43.98 30.56
N PHE A 123 -4.49 42.79 30.94
CA PHE A 123 -5.87 42.59 31.38
C PHE A 123 -6.07 43.02 32.84
N THR A 124 -7.22 43.65 33.13
CA THR A 124 -7.63 43.89 34.51
C THR A 124 -8.10 42.59 35.11
N VAL A 125 -7.35 42.07 36.09
CA VAL A 125 -7.70 40.83 36.77
C VAL A 125 -8.65 41.17 37.93
N PRO A 126 -9.87 40.59 37.98
CA PRO A 126 -10.75 40.72 39.15
C PRO A 126 -10.06 40.14 40.39
N LYS A 127 -10.27 40.77 41.55
CA LYS A 127 -9.86 40.18 42.83
C LYS A 127 -10.68 38.88 43.06
N GLY A 128 -10.21 37.78 42.48
CA GLY A 128 -10.77 36.45 42.64
C GLY A 128 -10.14 35.74 43.84
N ILE A 129 -10.87 34.82 44.42
CA ILE A 129 -10.37 33.90 45.45
C ILE A 129 -10.10 32.57 44.72
N ALA A 130 -8.88 32.05 44.84
CA ALA A 130 -8.57 30.73 44.32
C ALA A 130 -9.51 29.69 44.95
N PRO A 131 -10.04 28.72 44.18
CA PRO A 131 -10.79 27.62 44.78
C PRO A 131 -9.95 26.92 45.86
N ILE A 132 -10.59 26.60 46.98
CA ILE A 132 -9.94 25.94 48.12
C ILE A 132 -10.17 24.43 47.98
N ALA A 133 -9.09 23.64 48.10
CA ALA A 133 -9.14 22.21 48.24
C ALA A 133 -8.22 21.79 49.39
N GLU A 134 -8.52 20.66 50.01
CA GLU A 134 -7.64 20.06 50.99
C GLU A 134 -6.38 19.51 50.31
N ASP A 135 -5.23 19.74 50.93
CA ASP A 135 -3.97 19.17 50.47
C ASP A 135 -3.70 17.83 51.17
N GLU A 136 -3.30 16.86 50.38
CA GLU A 136 -2.74 15.62 50.88
C GLU A 136 -1.22 15.76 51.03
N PRO A 137 -0.61 15.20 52.08
CA PRO A 137 0.84 15.22 52.21
C PRO A 137 1.47 14.39 51.08
N VAL A 138 2.36 14.99 50.29
CA VAL A 138 3.09 14.34 49.22
C VAL A 138 4.53 14.12 49.68
N GLU A 139 4.81 12.92 50.17
CA GLU A 139 6.14 12.50 50.54
C GLU A 139 6.71 11.54 49.47
N ALA A 140 7.88 11.87 48.95
CA ALA A 140 8.60 11.00 48.01
C ALA A 140 9.87 10.44 48.69
N SER A 141 10.04 9.13 48.66
CA SER A 141 11.29 8.48 49.03
C SER A 141 11.91 7.79 47.80
N ALA A 142 13.20 7.99 47.63
CA ALA A 142 13.93 7.45 46.47
C ALA A 142 13.97 5.92 46.52
N PHE A 143 13.42 5.27 45.54
CA PHE A 143 13.47 3.82 45.37
C PHE A 143 13.48 3.47 43.87
N TRP A 144 14.67 3.23 43.32
CA TRP A 144 14.87 3.18 41.86
C TRP A 144 14.67 1.79 41.27
N TYR A 145 15.07 0.73 41.99
CA TYR A 145 14.87 -0.66 41.59
C TYR A 145 15.11 -1.65 42.75
N VAL A 146 14.63 -2.86 42.61
CA VAL A 146 14.74 -3.91 43.64
C VAL A 146 16.09 -4.64 43.48
N LYS A 147 17.14 -4.22 44.19
CA LYS A 147 18.49 -4.83 44.14
C LYS A 147 18.47 -6.33 44.49
N ALA A 148 17.56 -6.78 45.35
CA ALA A 148 17.45 -8.19 45.77
C ALA A 148 16.73 -9.08 44.77
N SER A 149 16.11 -8.54 43.72
CA SER A 149 15.46 -9.32 42.68
C SER A 149 16.47 -10.06 41.82
N ARG A 150 16.17 -11.35 41.53
CA ARG A 150 16.97 -12.16 40.59
C ARG A 150 16.51 -12.00 39.14
N GLY A 151 15.34 -11.42 38.91
CA GLY A 151 14.78 -11.14 37.60
C GLY A 151 15.49 -9.99 36.88
N ARG A 152 15.13 -9.75 35.65
CA ARG A 152 15.58 -8.57 34.91
C ARG A 152 14.95 -7.33 35.50
N ALA A 153 15.78 -6.33 35.83
CA ALA A 153 15.32 -5.02 36.27
C ALA A 153 15.24 -4.10 35.05
N TRP A 154 14.07 -3.99 34.47
CA TRP A 154 13.79 -3.16 33.30
C TRP A 154 13.76 -1.68 33.65
N LEU A 155 14.41 -0.86 32.86
CA LEU A 155 14.41 0.59 32.96
C LEU A 155 13.61 1.21 31.81
N ASP A 156 13.89 0.82 30.59
CA ASP A 156 13.17 1.28 29.39
C ASP A 156 12.46 0.08 28.75
N LEU A 157 11.14 0.10 28.76
CA LEU A 157 10.31 -0.96 28.22
C LEU A 157 10.11 -0.84 26.70
N GLN A 158 10.45 0.29 26.10
CA GLN A 158 10.33 0.49 24.64
C GLN A 158 11.58 0.00 23.90
N ASN A 159 12.74 0.14 24.52
CA ASN A 159 14.02 -0.27 23.96
C ASN A 159 14.69 -1.41 24.71
N ASP A 160 13.97 -2.08 25.60
CA ASP A 160 14.43 -3.24 26.37
C ASP A 160 15.73 -3.01 27.18
N VAL A 161 15.94 -1.77 27.67
CA VAL A 161 17.12 -1.43 28.46
C VAL A 161 16.92 -1.84 29.91
N THR A 162 17.91 -2.53 30.47
CA THR A 162 17.92 -3.02 31.86
C THR A 162 18.98 -2.31 32.72
N VAL A 163 18.90 -2.52 34.03
CA VAL A 163 19.97 -2.08 34.98
C VAL A 163 21.33 -2.64 34.56
N LYS A 164 21.41 -3.88 34.06
CA LYS A 164 22.66 -4.50 33.63
C LYS A 164 23.31 -3.77 32.45
N ASP A 165 22.47 -3.24 31.54
CA ASP A 165 22.97 -2.50 30.37
C ASP A 165 23.60 -1.16 30.78
N ILE A 166 23.02 -0.47 31.76
CA ILE A 166 23.60 0.76 32.31
C ILE A 166 24.91 0.46 33.06
N VAL A 167 24.94 -0.61 33.88
CA VAL A 167 26.16 -1.05 34.57
C VAL A 167 27.25 -1.41 33.57
N LEU A 168 26.92 -2.10 32.48
CA LEU A 168 27.84 -2.43 31.41
C LEU A 168 28.36 -1.16 30.73
N ALA A 169 27.47 -0.25 30.35
CA ALA A 169 27.85 1.02 29.74
C ALA A 169 28.87 1.79 30.61
N HIS A 170 28.61 1.87 31.93
CA HIS A 170 29.55 2.51 32.86
C HIS A 170 30.92 1.82 32.91
N ARG A 171 30.96 0.47 32.93
CA ARG A 171 32.22 -0.31 32.93
C ARG A 171 33.03 -0.08 31.65
N GLU A 172 32.36 0.11 30.53
CA GLU A 172 32.99 0.40 29.24
C GLU A 172 33.34 1.88 29.05
N GLY A 173 33.21 2.71 30.11
CA GLY A 173 33.68 4.10 30.15
C GLY A 173 32.64 5.16 29.80
N PHE A 174 31.38 4.80 29.55
CA PHE A 174 30.28 5.76 29.30
C PHE A 174 29.76 6.35 30.62
N ARG A 175 30.44 7.37 31.13
CA ARG A 175 30.19 7.96 32.46
C ARG A 175 29.14 9.09 32.44
N SER A 176 28.90 9.70 31.30
CA SER A 176 27.84 10.71 31.10
C SER A 176 26.54 10.04 30.72
N VAL A 177 25.42 10.51 31.26
CA VAL A 177 24.08 9.99 30.91
C VAL A 177 23.80 10.09 29.41
N GLU A 178 24.24 11.16 28.75
CA GLU A 178 24.03 11.35 27.30
C GLU A 178 24.81 10.32 26.47
N HIS A 179 25.98 9.89 26.91
CA HIS A 179 26.74 8.82 26.24
C HIS A 179 26.15 7.44 26.55
N ALA A 180 25.83 7.15 27.80
CA ALA A 180 25.18 5.91 28.21
C ALA A 180 23.82 5.73 27.49
N LYS A 181 23.05 6.81 27.34
CA LYS A 181 21.81 6.85 26.57
C LYS A 181 22.01 6.42 25.10
N ARG A 182 23.03 6.93 24.43
CA ARG A 182 23.31 6.57 23.01
C ARG A 182 23.85 5.15 22.87
N TYR A 183 24.62 4.69 23.83
CA TYR A 183 25.15 3.33 23.84
C TYR A 183 24.05 2.28 24.05
N THR A 184 23.12 2.54 24.96
CA THR A 184 22.07 1.60 25.35
C THR A 184 20.73 1.83 24.64
N THR A 185 20.58 2.90 23.87
CA THR A 185 19.30 3.39 23.34
C THR A 185 18.27 3.83 24.38
N LEU A 186 18.67 4.00 25.64
CA LEU A 186 17.83 4.46 26.74
C LEU A 186 17.10 5.76 26.39
N GLY A 187 15.79 5.78 26.53
CA GLY A 187 14.97 6.98 26.34
C GLY A 187 15.03 7.56 24.92
N MET A 188 15.36 6.75 23.92
CA MET A 188 15.41 7.17 22.50
C MET A 188 14.10 6.86 21.74
N ALA A 189 13.18 6.17 22.35
CA ALA A 189 11.86 5.89 21.79
C ALA A 189 10.89 7.09 21.93
N THR A 190 9.64 6.92 21.52
CA THR A 190 8.65 8.01 21.42
C THR A 190 8.29 8.68 22.75
N ASP A 191 8.44 7.98 23.90
CA ASP A 191 8.25 8.57 25.22
C ASP A 191 9.43 9.43 25.66
N GLN A 192 10.54 9.39 24.94
CA GLN A 192 11.79 10.11 25.25
C GLN A 192 12.31 9.88 26.66
N GLY A 193 12.05 8.69 27.21
CA GLY A 193 12.52 8.28 28.54
C GLY A 193 11.78 8.94 29.70
N LYS A 194 10.53 9.39 29.54
CA LYS A 194 9.75 10.00 30.62
C LYS A 194 9.66 9.13 31.87
N THR A 195 9.56 7.82 31.70
CA THR A 195 9.52 6.85 32.80
C THR A 195 10.88 6.23 33.11
N ALA A 196 11.80 6.20 32.16
CA ALA A 196 13.06 5.45 32.24
C ALA A 196 14.26 6.29 32.66
N ASN A 197 14.31 7.59 32.30
CA ASN A 197 15.51 8.40 32.45
C ASN A 197 15.97 8.55 33.89
N ILE A 198 15.07 8.86 34.85
CA ILE A 198 15.47 9.09 36.24
C ILE A 198 15.98 7.81 36.93
N PRO A 199 15.27 6.67 36.83
CA PRO A 199 15.80 5.41 37.37
C PRO A 199 17.16 5.01 36.75
N ALA A 200 17.34 5.24 35.45
CA ALA A 200 18.62 4.94 34.79
C ALA A 200 19.75 5.89 35.22
N MET A 201 19.46 7.18 35.37
CA MET A 201 20.42 8.14 35.95
C MET A 201 20.78 7.78 37.38
N ALA A 202 19.87 7.30 38.19
CA ALA A 202 20.12 6.84 39.53
C ALA A 202 21.06 5.62 39.56
N VAL A 203 20.85 4.66 38.66
CA VAL A 203 21.75 3.50 38.51
C VAL A 203 23.14 3.94 38.05
N LEU A 204 23.24 4.87 37.10
CA LEU A 204 24.52 5.40 36.63
C LEU A 204 25.26 6.18 37.75
N ALA A 205 24.52 6.96 38.53
CA ALA A 205 25.03 7.70 39.68
C ALA A 205 25.58 6.76 40.77
N ASP A 206 24.84 5.69 41.10
CA ASP A 206 25.30 4.63 42.00
C ASP A 206 26.63 3.98 41.49
N CYS A 207 26.72 3.70 40.18
CA CYS A 207 27.92 3.13 39.59
C CYS A 207 29.13 4.08 39.63
N ALA A 208 28.88 5.38 39.55
CA ALA A 208 29.89 6.43 39.50
C ALA A 208 30.24 7.01 40.90
N ASP A 209 29.56 6.59 41.96
CA ASP A 209 29.63 7.17 43.31
C ASP A 209 29.36 8.69 43.29
N LYS A 210 28.28 9.10 42.62
CA LYS A 210 27.87 10.50 42.43
C LYS A 210 26.41 10.71 42.76
N ALA A 211 26.03 11.97 42.96
CA ALA A 211 24.63 12.34 43.00
C ALA A 211 24.00 12.33 41.58
N ILE A 212 22.68 12.11 41.48
CA ILE A 212 21.96 12.05 40.20
C ILE A 212 22.26 13.28 39.32
N PRO A 213 22.18 14.54 39.77
CA PRO A 213 22.45 15.71 38.92
C PRO A 213 23.93 15.80 38.46
N GLU A 214 24.88 15.12 39.12
CA GLU A 214 26.28 15.16 38.76
C GLU A 214 26.68 14.23 37.61
N VAL A 215 25.84 13.25 37.27
CA VAL A 215 26.01 12.40 36.08
C VAL A 215 25.44 13.05 34.82
N GLY A 216 24.84 14.21 34.95
CA GLY A 216 24.18 14.96 33.90
C GLY A 216 22.67 14.74 33.86
N THR A 217 22.03 15.36 32.90
CA THR A 217 20.59 15.20 32.65
C THR A 217 20.34 15.06 31.17
N THR A 218 19.19 14.50 30.84
CA THR A 218 18.74 14.38 29.46
C THR A 218 17.78 15.50 29.13
N ILE A 219 17.82 15.96 27.89
CA ILE A 219 16.81 16.89 27.36
C ILE A 219 15.90 16.14 26.37
N PHE A 220 14.68 16.61 26.23
CA PHE A 220 13.65 15.99 25.41
C PHE A 220 13.61 16.61 24.02
N ARG A 221 13.32 15.78 23.01
CA ARG A 221 13.12 16.19 21.61
C ARG A 221 11.71 15.82 21.15
N PRO A 222 11.04 16.67 20.37
CA PRO A 222 9.76 16.29 19.79
C PRO A 222 9.92 15.16 18.75
N PRO A 223 8.93 14.30 18.56
CA PRO A 223 7.71 14.18 19.38
C PRO A 223 7.99 13.35 20.65
N TYR A 224 7.58 13.84 21.83
CA TYR A 224 7.69 13.14 23.11
C TYR A 224 6.34 12.58 23.59
N ILE A 225 5.34 12.67 22.76
CA ILE A 225 4.05 11.98 22.89
C ILE A 225 3.80 11.35 21.53
N PRO A 226 3.42 10.05 21.47
CA PRO A 226 3.04 9.43 20.21
C PRO A 226 1.96 10.24 19.51
N VAL A 227 2.22 10.63 18.27
CA VAL A 227 1.29 11.39 17.44
C VAL A 227 0.73 10.45 16.38
N ALA A 228 -0.59 10.28 16.36
CA ALA A 228 -1.23 9.52 15.31
C ALA A 228 -1.00 10.20 13.95
N ILE A 229 -0.73 9.42 12.92
CA ILE A 229 -0.55 9.92 11.54
C ILE A 229 -1.73 10.79 11.11
N GLY A 230 -2.96 10.42 11.53
CA GLY A 230 -4.16 11.21 11.27
C GLY A 230 -4.14 12.63 11.83
N ALA A 231 -3.39 12.89 12.93
CA ALA A 231 -3.23 14.25 13.46
C ALA A 231 -2.33 15.12 12.55
N LEU A 232 -1.37 14.49 11.85
CA LEU A 232 -0.50 15.18 10.88
C LEU A 232 -1.20 15.40 9.53
N ALA A 233 -2.25 14.65 9.26
CA ALA A 233 -3.00 14.75 8.00
C ALA A 233 -3.68 16.11 7.81
N GLY A 234 -4.00 16.83 8.89
CA GLY A 234 -4.65 18.14 8.82
C GLY A 234 -5.98 18.07 8.07
N ARG A 235 -6.07 18.75 6.93
CA ARG A 235 -7.24 18.73 6.03
C ARG A 235 -7.25 17.53 5.08
N SER A 236 -6.12 16.85 4.90
CA SER A 236 -6.01 15.69 4.02
C SER A 236 -6.69 14.46 4.63
N ARG A 237 -8.02 14.45 4.65
CA ARG A 237 -8.88 13.37 5.18
C ARG A 237 -9.88 12.92 4.13
N GLY A 238 -10.29 11.65 4.20
CA GLY A 238 -11.21 11.08 3.23
C GLY A 238 -10.67 11.20 1.80
N ILE A 239 -11.41 11.79 0.90
CA ILE A 239 -11.01 11.98 -0.50
C ILE A 239 -9.77 12.89 -0.65
N ASP A 240 -9.53 13.80 0.28
CA ASP A 240 -8.36 14.68 0.25
C ASP A 240 -7.09 13.99 0.78
N PHE A 241 -7.25 12.91 1.56
CA PHE A 241 -6.13 12.08 2.00
C PHE A 241 -5.55 11.24 0.87
N ARG A 242 -6.42 10.73 0.01
CA ARG A 242 -6.05 9.93 -1.15
C ARG A 242 -6.74 10.49 -2.39
N PRO A 243 -6.13 11.51 -3.01
CA PRO A 243 -6.70 12.07 -4.23
C PRO A 243 -6.72 11.02 -5.34
N VAL A 244 -7.84 10.92 -6.01
CA VAL A 244 -8.04 10.04 -7.16
C VAL A 244 -8.12 10.87 -8.44
N ARG A 245 -7.55 10.32 -9.52
CA ARG A 245 -7.68 10.89 -10.86
C ARG A 245 -9.03 10.47 -11.46
N ARG A 246 -9.63 11.36 -12.21
CA ARG A 246 -10.88 11.13 -12.93
C ARG A 246 -10.64 11.25 -14.42
N THR A 247 -11.29 10.37 -15.19
CA THR A 247 -11.25 10.47 -16.64
C THR A 247 -12.13 11.62 -17.13
N PRO A 248 -11.93 12.14 -18.35
CA PRO A 248 -12.80 13.16 -18.92
C PRO A 248 -14.26 12.75 -19.00
N SER A 249 -14.56 11.46 -19.15
CA SER A 249 -15.94 10.92 -19.17
C SER A 249 -16.51 10.59 -17.80
N HIS A 250 -15.79 10.83 -16.70
CA HIS A 250 -16.23 10.44 -15.35
C HIS A 250 -17.61 10.99 -14.97
N ALA A 251 -17.90 12.25 -15.30
CA ALA A 251 -19.19 12.85 -15.00
C ALA A 251 -20.33 12.18 -15.78
N TRP A 252 -20.10 11.84 -17.05
CA TRP A 252 -21.03 11.07 -17.87
C TRP A 252 -21.27 9.69 -17.26
N ALA A 253 -20.20 8.96 -16.90
CA ALA A 253 -20.32 7.64 -16.30
C ALA A 253 -21.09 7.66 -14.97
N ALA A 254 -20.86 8.69 -14.14
CA ALA A 254 -21.58 8.87 -12.88
C ALA A 254 -23.09 9.14 -13.12
N GLN A 255 -23.44 9.96 -14.12
CA GLN A 255 -24.82 10.19 -14.51
C GLN A 255 -25.50 8.94 -15.07
N ALA A 256 -24.73 8.09 -15.78
CA ALA A 256 -25.19 6.79 -16.27
C ALA A 256 -25.28 5.72 -15.17
N GLY A 257 -25.03 6.07 -13.91
CA GLY A 257 -25.14 5.17 -12.76
C GLY A 257 -23.98 4.20 -12.57
N ALA A 258 -22.80 4.46 -13.16
CA ALA A 258 -21.64 3.59 -13.02
C ALA A 258 -21.26 3.35 -11.56
N VAL A 259 -20.91 2.12 -11.22
CA VAL A 259 -20.16 1.77 -10.01
C VAL A 259 -18.68 1.93 -10.34
N PHE A 260 -17.93 2.55 -9.43
CA PHE A 260 -16.51 2.86 -9.67
C PHE A 260 -15.59 2.01 -8.85
N VAL A 261 -14.41 1.73 -9.42
CA VAL A 261 -13.28 1.05 -8.77
C VAL A 261 -12.00 1.86 -8.97
N GLU A 262 -11.12 1.82 -7.97
CA GLU A 262 -9.77 2.38 -8.07
C GLU A 262 -8.86 1.42 -8.86
N THR A 263 -8.24 1.94 -9.91
CA THR A 263 -7.23 1.24 -10.70
C THR A 263 -5.98 2.10 -10.74
N GLY A 264 -4.96 1.73 -9.97
CA GLY A 264 -3.84 2.62 -9.68
C GLY A 264 -4.33 3.88 -8.98
N ALA A 265 -4.05 5.04 -9.54
CA ALA A 265 -4.50 6.33 -9.02
C ALA A 265 -5.83 6.81 -9.65
N TRP A 266 -6.47 6.03 -10.49
CA TRP A 266 -7.65 6.42 -11.27
C TRP A 266 -8.93 5.76 -10.76
N LEU A 267 -10.06 6.50 -10.81
CA LEU A 267 -11.38 5.91 -10.73
C LEU A 267 -11.84 5.49 -12.12
N ARG A 268 -12.19 4.21 -12.27
CA ARG A 268 -12.77 3.64 -13.49
C ARG A 268 -14.15 3.10 -13.22
N ALA A 269 -15.04 3.18 -14.21
CA ALA A 269 -16.31 2.48 -14.16
C ALA A 269 -16.06 0.96 -14.10
N GLN A 270 -16.60 0.31 -13.08
CA GLN A 270 -16.51 -1.13 -12.85
C GLN A 270 -17.59 -1.89 -13.60
N TRP A 271 -18.84 -1.47 -13.46
CA TRP A 271 -20.01 -1.90 -14.25
C TRP A 271 -21.07 -0.82 -14.22
N TYR A 272 -22.10 -0.98 -15.06
CA TYR A 272 -23.26 -0.08 -15.17
C TYR A 272 -24.54 -0.84 -14.84
N PRO A 273 -25.08 -0.76 -13.61
CA PRO A 273 -26.30 -1.44 -13.22
C PRO A 273 -27.53 -0.88 -13.95
N ARG A 274 -28.54 -1.73 -14.20
CA ARG A 274 -29.86 -1.35 -14.71
C ARG A 274 -30.94 -1.64 -13.69
N GLU A 275 -32.06 -0.94 -13.83
CA GLU A 275 -33.23 -1.19 -13.01
C GLU A 275 -33.68 -2.66 -13.13
N GLY A 276 -33.91 -3.31 -11.98
CA GLY A 276 -34.25 -4.73 -11.87
C GLY A 276 -33.10 -5.69 -11.73
N GLU A 277 -31.85 -5.26 -11.96
CA GLU A 277 -30.65 -6.07 -11.66
C GLU A 277 -30.38 -6.02 -10.14
N THR A 278 -30.23 -7.20 -9.52
CA THR A 278 -30.07 -7.35 -8.07
C THR A 278 -28.65 -7.70 -7.66
N HIS A 279 -27.85 -8.17 -8.61
CA HIS A 279 -26.48 -8.60 -8.38
C HIS A 279 -25.56 -8.06 -9.47
N TRP A 280 -24.37 -7.60 -9.10
CA TRP A 280 -23.39 -7.00 -10.02
C TRP A 280 -23.06 -7.86 -11.24
N ARG A 281 -23.10 -9.20 -11.09
CA ARG A 281 -22.82 -10.13 -12.19
C ARG A 281 -23.86 -10.04 -13.30
N GLU A 282 -25.13 -9.77 -12.99
CA GLU A 282 -26.17 -9.60 -14.01
C GLU A 282 -25.84 -8.45 -14.96
N SER A 283 -25.33 -7.32 -14.40
CA SER A 283 -24.84 -6.20 -15.20
C SER A 283 -23.67 -6.61 -16.10
N VAL A 284 -22.68 -7.30 -15.52
CA VAL A 284 -21.46 -7.73 -16.24
C VAL A 284 -21.80 -8.73 -17.34
N ASP A 285 -22.64 -9.73 -17.05
CA ASP A 285 -23.06 -10.75 -18.02
C ASP A 285 -23.79 -10.10 -19.22
N ARG A 286 -24.65 -9.12 -18.96
CA ARG A 286 -25.32 -8.31 -19.99
C ARG A 286 -24.30 -7.49 -20.80
N GLU A 287 -23.36 -6.83 -20.14
CA GLU A 287 -22.33 -6.02 -20.80
C GLU A 287 -21.47 -6.89 -21.75
N VAL A 288 -21.03 -8.05 -21.31
CA VAL A 288 -20.26 -9.00 -22.12
C VAL A 288 -21.11 -9.50 -23.31
N THR A 289 -22.31 -9.98 -23.03
CA THR A 289 -23.20 -10.56 -24.05
C THR A 289 -23.51 -9.55 -25.15
N GLN A 290 -23.87 -8.32 -24.78
CA GLN A 290 -24.22 -7.27 -25.76
C GLN A 290 -22.99 -6.79 -26.55
N THR A 291 -21.83 -6.68 -25.90
CA THR A 291 -20.58 -6.32 -26.59
C THR A 291 -20.24 -7.35 -27.68
N ARG A 292 -20.38 -8.64 -27.37
CA ARG A 292 -20.13 -9.73 -28.32
C ARG A 292 -21.19 -9.85 -29.39
N ALA A 293 -22.45 -9.51 -29.08
CA ALA A 293 -23.56 -9.57 -30.04
C ALA A 293 -23.57 -8.38 -30.99
N SER A 294 -23.12 -7.21 -30.56
CA SER A 294 -23.24 -5.98 -31.34
C SER A 294 -22.03 -5.06 -31.15
N VAL A 295 -22.08 -4.14 -30.18
CA VAL A 295 -20.97 -3.21 -29.90
C VAL A 295 -21.03 -2.71 -28.48
N GLY A 296 -19.87 -2.65 -27.84
CA GLY A 296 -19.64 -2.07 -26.52
C GLY A 296 -18.57 -0.98 -26.56
N ILE A 297 -18.70 -0.01 -25.68
CA ILE A 297 -17.79 1.13 -25.52
C ILE A 297 -17.20 1.06 -24.11
N CYS A 298 -15.87 1.14 -23.98
CA CYS A 298 -15.20 1.16 -22.69
C CYS A 298 -14.20 2.31 -22.59
N ASP A 299 -14.23 3.02 -21.46
CA ASP A 299 -13.22 4.04 -21.17
C ASP A 299 -11.88 3.39 -20.79
N VAL A 300 -10.90 3.51 -21.68
CA VAL A 300 -9.53 3.04 -21.50
C VAL A 300 -8.53 4.20 -21.38
N THR A 301 -9.03 5.38 -21.09
CA THR A 301 -8.22 6.63 -20.92
C THR A 301 -7.08 6.46 -19.93
N THR A 302 -7.24 5.59 -18.94
CA THR A 302 -6.28 5.45 -17.84
C THR A 302 -5.03 4.66 -18.17
N LEU A 303 -5.00 3.98 -19.31
CA LEU A 303 -3.79 3.32 -19.79
C LEU A 303 -2.64 4.35 -19.89
N GLY A 304 -1.46 3.97 -19.42
CA GLY A 304 -0.27 4.81 -19.62
C GLY A 304 -0.05 5.05 -21.10
N LYS A 305 0.18 6.27 -21.50
CA LYS A 305 0.51 6.68 -22.86
C LYS A 305 1.80 7.48 -22.84
N ILE A 306 2.81 7.00 -23.54
CA ILE A 306 4.12 7.62 -23.62
C ILE A 306 4.44 7.89 -25.08
N ASP A 307 4.71 9.15 -25.36
CA ASP A 307 5.19 9.60 -26.68
C ASP A 307 6.70 9.42 -26.74
N VAL A 308 7.18 8.76 -27.78
CA VAL A 308 8.59 8.44 -27.99
C VAL A 308 8.99 8.98 -29.37
N GLN A 309 9.81 10.00 -29.39
CA GLN A 309 10.24 10.68 -30.60
C GLN A 309 11.76 10.77 -30.66
N GLY A 310 12.28 10.85 -31.87
CA GLY A 310 13.70 10.99 -32.13
C GLY A 310 14.19 10.07 -33.20
N ARG A 311 15.33 10.39 -33.79
CA ARG A 311 15.94 9.62 -34.86
C ARG A 311 16.22 8.17 -34.45
N ASP A 312 16.59 7.99 -33.17
CA ASP A 312 16.97 6.68 -32.63
C ASP A 312 15.86 6.01 -31.83
N ALA A 313 14.62 6.51 -31.91
CA ALA A 313 13.47 5.99 -31.16
C ALA A 313 13.21 4.49 -31.42
N GLY A 314 13.35 4.03 -32.67
CA GLY A 314 13.19 2.62 -33.03
C GLY A 314 14.27 1.72 -32.43
N GLU A 315 15.51 2.20 -32.34
CA GLU A 315 16.61 1.49 -31.68
C GLU A 315 16.42 1.44 -30.18
N PHE A 316 16.05 2.55 -29.57
CA PHE A 316 15.74 2.63 -28.15
C PHE A 316 14.66 1.62 -27.76
N LEU A 317 13.54 1.59 -28.49
CA LEU A 317 12.45 0.63 -28.27
C LEU A 317 12.92 -0.83 -28.46
N ASN A 318 13.85 -1.09 -29.39
CA ASN A 318 14.46 -2.41 -29.52
C ASN A 318 15.25 -2.83 -28.26
N LYS A 319 15.94 -1.89 -27.61
CA LYS A 319 16.73 -2.17 -26.41
C LYS A 319 15.86 -2.37 -25.17
N VAL A 320 14.69 -1.71 -25.12
CA VAL A 320 13.75 -1.78 -24.01
C VAL A 320 12.84 -3.01 -24.09
N TYR A 321 12.26 -3.28 -25.25
CA TYR A 321 11.39 -4.42 -25.46
C TYR A 321 12.15 -5.70 -25.85
N CYS A 322 11.66 -6.86 -25.42
CA CYS A 322 12.26 -8.14 -25.79
C CYS A 322 12.02 -8.52 -27.27
N ASN A 323 11.00 -7.98 -27.91
CA ASN A 323 10.68 -8.18 -29.33
C ASN A 323 11.12 -6.99 -30.21
N GLN A 324 11.02 -7.14 -31.50
CA GLN A 324 11.64 -6.24 -32.49
C GLN A 324 10.77 -5.04 -32.80
N PHE A 325 11.29 -3.80 -32.69
CA PHE A 325 10.56 -2.56 -33.00
C PHE A 325 11.13 -1.74 -34.14
N SER A 326 12.43 -1.83 -34.46
CA SER A 326 13.03 -1.12 -35.61
C SER A 326 12.40 -1.49 -36.95
N SER A 327 11.87 -2.71 -37.08
CA SER A 327 11.16 -3.19 -38.27
C SER A 327 9.67 -2.85 -38.31
N LEU A 328 9.13 -2.16 -37.32
CA LEU A 328 7.73 -1.74 -37.32
C LEU A 328 7.55 -0.62 -38.34
N LYS A 329 6.62 -0.81 -39.28
CA LYS A 329 6.33 0.21 -40.31
C LYS A 329 5.48 1.34 -39.75
N ALA A 330 5.61 2.55 -40.25
CA ALA A 330 4.67 3.63 -39.94
C ALA A 330 3.23 3.21 -40.31
N GLY A 331 2.25 3.65 -39.54
CA GLY A 331 0.85 3.23 -39.64
C GLY A 331 0.55 1.85 -39.04
N ARG A 332 1.50 1.24 -38.31
CA ARG A 332 1.32 -0.09 -37.69
C ARG A 332 1.53 -0.07 -36.17
N VAL A 333 0.86 -0.99 -35.49
CA VAL A 333 0.97 -1.25 -34.08
C VAL A 333 1.68 -2.59 -33.86
N ARG A 334 2.38 -2.72 -32.77
CA ARG A 334 2.94 -4.00 -32.30
C ARG A 334 2.75 -4.14 -30.82
N TYR A 335 2.29 -5.31 -30.38
CA TYR A 335 2.31 -5.69 -28.98
C TYR A 335 3.75 -5.92 -28.54
N GLY A 336 4.14 -5.36 -27.42
CA GLY A 336 5.47 -5.40 -26.85
C GLY A 336 5.47 -5.98 -25.45
N LEU A 337 6.57 -6.66 -25.11
CA LEU A 337 6.81 -7.21 -23.78
C LEU A 337 8.12 -6.66 -23.24
N MET A 338 8.07 -6.00 -22.09
CA MET A 338 9.24 -5.49 -21.37
C MET A 338 9.67 -6.49 -20.31
N LEU A 339 10.97 -6.73 -20.21
CA LEU A 339 11.58 -7.55 -19.18
C LEU A 339 12.36 -6.69 -18.19
N ARG A 340 12.44 -7.13 -16.95
CA ARG A 340 13.44 -6.66 -15.99
C ARG A 340 14.79 -7.33 -16.31
N GLU A 341 15.84 -6.83 -15.68
CA GLU A 341 17.20 -7.37 -15.87
C GLU A 341 17.28 -8.86 -15.49
N ASP A 342 16.47 -9.32 -14.52
CA ASP A 342 16.41 -10.72 -14.08
C ASP A 342 15.68 -11.67 -15.04
N GLY A 343 15.11 -11.15 -16.14
CA GLY A 343 14.37 -11.90 -17.16
C GLY A 343 12.88 -12.06 -16.87
N MET A 344 12.37 -11.56 -15.76
CA MET A 344 10.95 -11.53 -15.48
C MET A 344 10.23 -10.44 -16.25
N VAL A 345 8.95 -10.66 -16.56
CA VAL A 345 8.15 -9.66 -17.25
C VAL A 345 7.87 -8.47 -16.32
N MET A 346 8.16 -7.28 -16.82
CA MET A 346 7.93 -6.02 -16.11
C MET A 346 6.56 -5.43 -16.43
N ASP A 347 6.25 -5.32 -17.71
CA ASP A 347 4.99 -4.78 -18.24
C ASP A 347 4.79 -5.20 -19.68
N ASP A 348 3.59 -5.03 -20.19
CA ASP A 348 3.21 -5.23 -21.58
C ASP A 348 2.44 -4.03 -22.11
N GLY A 349 2.28 -3.98 -23.41
CA GLY A 349 1.48 -2.94 -24.04
C GLY A 349 1.59 -2.93 -25.55
N THR A 350 0.90 -2.00 -26.18
CA THR A 350 0.98 -1.79 -27.61
C THR A 350 1.81 -0.55 -27.94
N THR A 351 2.62 -0.64 -28.98
CA THR A 351 3.37 0.51 -29.48
C THR A 351 2.99 0.75 -30.94
N ALA A 352 2.47 1.93 -31.21
CA ALA A 352 2.10 2.40 -32.53
C ALA A 352 3.21 3.27 -33.11
N ARG A 353 3.60 3.05 -34.38
CA ARG A 353 4.48 3.95 -35.12
C ARG A 353 3.63 4.87 -35.96
N LEU A 354 3.46 6.13 -35.54
CA LEU A 354 2.64 7.12 -36.24
C LEU A 354 3.38 7.74 -37.43
N ALA A 355 4.70 7.98 -37.30
CA ALA A 355 5.58 8.50 -38.34
C ALA A 355 6.97 7.85 -38.25
N GLU A 356 7.89 8.22 -39.14
CA GLU A 356 9.21 7.63 -39.21
C GLU A 356 9.94 7.64 -37.84
N ASN A 357 9.92 8.76 -37.13
CA ASN A 357 10.60 8.98 -35.87
C ASN A 357 9.63 9.25 -34.71
N HIS A 358 8.39 8.80 -34.83
CA HIS A 358 7.34 9.07 -33.85
C HIS A 358 6.57 7.79 -33.48
N TYR A 359 6.64 7.42 -32.21
CA TYR A 359 5.95 6.27 -31.65
C TYR A 359 5.09 6.70 -30.46
N VAL A 360 3.99 6.01 -30.27
CA VAL A 360 3.17 6.10 -29.06
C VAL A 360 3.05 4.71 -28.47
N MET A 361 3.54 4.55 -27.26
CA MET A 361 3.44 3.30 -26.52
C MET A 361 2.39 3.38 -25.42
N THR A 362 1.70 2.28 -25.17
CA THR A 362 0.80 2.13 -24.03
C THR A 362 1.40 1.20 -22.98
N THR A 363 0.97 1.37 -21.74
CA THR A 363 1.35 0.54 -20.58
C THR A 363 0.12 0.17 -19.78
N THR A 364 0.23 -0.80 -18.91
CA THR A 364 -0.80 -1.03 -17.86
C THR A 364 -1.03 0.26 -17.07
N THR A 365 -2.29 0.54 -16.69
CA THR A 365 -2.66 1.73 -15.91
C THR A 365 -1.82 1.88 -14.63
N ALA A 366 -1.66 0.80 -13.87
CA ALA A 366 -0.92 0.81 -12.60
C ALA A 366 0.59 1.04 -12.79
N ASN A 367 1.15 0.58 -13.92
CA ASN A 367 2.59 0.62 -14.19
C ASN A 367 3.05 1.86 -14.97
N ALA A 368 2.13 2.75 -15.38
CA ALA A 368 2.46 3.91 -16.23
C ALA A 368 3.64 4.73 -15.71
N VAL A 369 3.67 5.03 -14.42
CA VAL A 369 4.77 5.79 -13.78
C VAL A 369 6.05 4.97 -13.70
N SER A 370 5.97 3.68 -13.35
CA SER A 370 7.13 2.80 -13.21
C SER A 370 7.82 2.58 -14.56
N VAL A 371 7.04 2.35 -15.61
CA VAL A 371 7.55 2.21 -16.97
C VAL A 371 8.19 3.52 -17.43
N PHE A 372 7.53 4.67 -17.24
CA PHE A 372 8.10 5.95 -17.65
C PHE A 372 9.44 6.24 -16.95
N ARG A 373 9.53 5.98 -15.64
CA ARG A 373 10.78 6.12 -14.87
C ARG A 373 11.87 5.17 -15.40
N HIS A 374 11.51 3.94 -15.73
CA HIS A 374 12.43 2.98 -16.30
C HIS A 374 12.98 3.45 -17.66
N LEU A 375 12.11 3.95 -18.55
CA LEU A 375 12.51 4.51 -19.84
C LEU A 375 13.43 5.73 -19.66
N GLU A 376 13.10 6.63 -18.74
CA GLU A 376 13.95 7.79 -18.44
C GLU A 376 15.31 7.36 -17.90
N PHE A 377 15.36 6.35 -17.03
CA PHE A 377 16.63 5.77 -16.56
C PHE A 377 17.44 5.20 -17.71
N CYS A 378 16.82 4.42 -18.59
CA CYS A 378 17.47 3.85 -19.76
C CYS A 378 18.07 4.93 -20.67
N ARG A 379 17.29 5.98 -20.96
CA ARG A 379 17.71 7.10 -21.80
C ARG A 379 18.83 7.92 -21.16
N GLN A 380 18.70 8.24 -19.86
CA GLN A 380 19.63 9.16 -19.21
C GLN A 380 20.90 8.50 -18.68
N CYS A 381 20.85 7.21 -18.36
CA CYS A 381 21.97 6.50 -17.73
C CYS A 381 22.60 5.45 -18.61
N LEU A 382 21.81 4.66 -19.35
CA LEU A 382 22.34 3.53 -20.12
C LEU A 382 22.70 3.90 -21.56
N TRP A 383 21.85 4.69 -22.26
CA TRP A 383 21.99 4.99 -23.70
C TRP A 383 21.85 6.49 -23.94
N ARG A 384 22.76 7.23 -23.35
CA ARG A 384 22.77 8.70 -23.37
C ARG A 384 23.06 9.29 -24.75
N GLU A 385 23.68 8.51 -25.60
CA GLU A 385 24.07 8.84 -27.00
C GLU A 385 22.89 8.80 -27.98
N LEU A 386 21.78 8.12 -27.60
CA LEU A 386 20.63 8.00 -28.48
C LEU A 386 19.81 9.31 -28.50
N ASP A 387 19.47 9.74 -29.71
CA ASP A 387 18.57 10.88 -29.95
C ASP A 387 17.11 10.44 -29.76
N VAL A 388 16.65 10.46 -28.49
CA VAL A 388 15.31 10.04 -28.08
C VAL A 388 14.72 11.01 -27.05
N HIS A 389 13.49 11.39 -27.27
CA HIS A 389 12.68 12.21 -26.37
C HIS A 389 11.46 11.43 -25.89
N LEU A 390 11.21 11.46 -24.58
CA LEU A 390 10.13 10.75 -23.93
C LEU A 390 9.18 11.77 -23.26
N VAL A 391 7.89 11.65 -23.52
CA VAL A 391 6.86 12.50 -22.88
C VAL A 391 5.69 11.63 -22.44
N SER A 392 5.32 11.72 -21.16
CA SER A 392 4.06 11.13 -20.71
C SER A 392 2.90 11.97 -21.21
N ILE A 393 2.03 11.36 -22.01
CA ILE A 393 0.82 11.97 -22.58
C ILE A 393 -0.46 11.33 -22.04
N THR A 394 -0.36 10.61 -20.92
CA THR A 394 -1.47 9.87 -20.31
C THR A 394 -2.68 10.78 -20.07
N GLU A 395 -2.48 11.96 -19.49
CA GLU A 395 -3.54 12.91 -19.20
C GLU A 395 -3.92 13.82 -20.37
N GLN A 396 -3.16 13.77 -21.47
CA GLN A 396 -3.41 14.62 -22.64
C GLN A 396 -4.45 14.06 -23.58
N TYR A 397 -4.71 12.73 -23.51
CA TYR A 397 -5.65 12.04 -24.40
C TYR A 397 -6.69 11.25 -23.62
N ALA A 398 -7.97 11.49 -23.91
CA ALA A 398 -9.05 10.57 -23.60
C ALA A 398 -9.06 9.45 -24.67
N GLN A 399 -9.25 8.21 -24.25
CA GLN A 399 -9.18 7.04 -25.14
C GLN A 399 -10.32 6.07 -24.82
N TYR A 400 -11.06 5.64 -25.84
CA TYR A 400 -12.18 4.73 -25.71
C TYR A 400 -11.98 3.51 -26.60
N SER A 401 -12.23 2.32 -26.06
CA SER A 401 -12.32 1.08 -26.82
C SER A 401 -13.73 0.93 -27.35
N VAL A 402 -13.87 0.70 -28.64
CA VAL A 402 -15.14 0.38 -29.30
C VAL A 402 -14.99 -1.04 -29.87
N ALA A 403 -15.69 -2.01 -29.26
CA ALA A 403 -15.50 -3.43 -29.52
C ALA A 403 -16.81 -4.15 -29.85
N GLY A 404 -16.76 -5.09 -30.77
CA GLY A 404 -17.89 -5.90 -31.22
C GLY A 404 -18.10 -5.89 -32.73
N PRO A 405 -18.91 -6.77 -33.29
CA PRO A 405 -19.08 -6.91 -34.74
C PRO A 405 -19.53 -5.63 -35.45
N ASN A 406 -20.25 -4.72 -34.76
CA ASN A 406 -20.68 -3.44 -35.33
C ASN A 406 -19.74 -2.26 -35.01
N ALA A 407 -18.57 -2.50 -34.37
CA ALA A 407 -17.63 -1.44 -33.96
C ALA A 407 -17.21 -0.53 -35.14
N ARG A 408 -16.89 -1.13 -36.29
CA ARG A 408 -16.52 -0.36 -37.48
C ARG A 408 -17.69 0.48 -38.01
N LYS A 409 -18.91 -0.07 -38.08
CA LYS A 409 -20.09 0.65 -38.56
C LYS A 409 -20.36 1.89 -37.69
N LEU A 410 -20.25 1.75 -36.39
CA LEU A 410 -20.38 2.87 -35.47
C LEU A 410 -19.34 3.95 -35.75
N LEU A 411 -18.06 3.55 -35.85
CA LEU A 411 -16.97 4.52 -36.07
C LEU A 411 -17.04 5.17 -37.45
N GLN A 412 -17.54 4.49 -38.49
CA GLN A 412 -17.72 5.06 -39.83
C GLN A 412 -18.70 6.25 -39.85
N GLN A 413 -19.62 6.36 -38.88
CA GLN A 413 -20.51 7.52 -38.76
C GLN A 413 -19.77 8.78 -38.24
N LEU A 414 -18.67 8.59 -37.54
CA LEU A 414 -17.93 9.65 -36.88
C LEU A 414 -16.64 10.04 -37.60
N VAL A 415 -15.99 9.07 -38.25
CA VAL A 415 -14.73 9.27 -38.98
C VAL A 415 -15.01 10.05 -40.25
N ASP A 416 -14.17 11.05 -40.53
CA ASP A 416 -14.27 11.82 -41.76
C ASP A 416 -14.11 10.87 -42.97
N PRO A 417 -15.00 10.93 -43.96
CA PRO A 417 -15.01 10.03 -45.16
C PRO A 417 -13.70 9.99 -45.94
N ARG A 418 -12.79 10.95 -45.75
CA ARG A 418 -11.45 10.91 -46.35
C ARG A 418 -10.57 9.78 -45.80
N PHE A 419 -10.90 9.23 -44.63
CA PHE A 419 -10.17 8.18 -43.99
C PHE A 419 -10.90 6.84 -44.12
N ASP A 420 -10.38 5.96 -44.97
CA ASP A 420 -10.94 4.62 -45.11
C ASP A 420 -10.47 3.70 -43.97
N ILE A 421 -11.43 3.21 -43.17
CA ILE A 421 -11.21 2.28 -42.07
C ILE A 421 -11.69 0.85 -42.40
N SER A 422 -11.76 0.48 -43.67
CA SER A 422 -12.03 -0.88 -44.14
C SER A 422 -10.92 -1.86 -43.72
N ASN A 423 -11.13 -3.15 -43.91
CA ASN A 423 -10.10 -4.15 -43.59
C ASN A 423 -8.86 -3.99 -44.48
N GLU A 424 -9.06 -3.58 -45.72
CA GLU A 424 -8.04 -3.40 -46.73
C GLU A 424 -7.14 -2.19 -46.42
N ALA A 425 -7.74 -1.05 -46.12
CA ALA A 425 -7.02 0.19 -45.87
C ALA A 425 -6.50 0.30 -44.42
N PHE A 426 -7.26 -0.23 -43.46
CA PHE A 426 -6.94 -0.18 -42.04
C PHE A 426 -7.02 -1.57 -41.39
N PRO A 427 -6.10 -2.49 -41.75
CA PRO A 427 -6.12 -3.87 -41.26
C PRO A 427 -5.83 -4.00 -39.78
N TYR A 428 -6.09 -5.16 -39.19
CA TYR A 428 -5.73 -5.45 -37.79
C TYR A 428 -4.28 -5.05 -37.48
N MET A 429 -4.06 -4.40 -36.33
CA MET A 429 -2.80 -3.76 -35.93
C MET A 429 -2.42 -2.55 -36.81
N ALA A 430 -3.36 -1.88 -37.45
CA ALA A 430 -3.14 -0.55 -38.04
C ALA A 430 -3.32 0.57 -37.02
N CYS A 431 -2.70 1.70 -37.26
CA CYS A 431 -2.89 2.96 -36.54
C CYS A 431 -2.78 4.16 -37.46
N GLY A 432 -3.36 5.27 -37.08
CA GLY A 432 -3.23 6.52 -37.83
C GLY A 432 -3.81 7.72 -37.08
N GLU A 433 -3.36 8.89 -37.49
CA GLU A 433 -3.99 10.16 -37.14
C GLU A 433 -5.10 10.42 -38.14
N ILE A 434 -6.27 10.70 -37.65
CA ILE A 434 -7.50 10.89 -38.41
C ILE A 434 -8.25 12.14 -37.94
N GLU A 435 -9.31 12.49 -38.61
CA GLU A 435 -10.28 13.47 -38.14
C GLU A 435 -11.65 12.82 -37.96
N ILE A 436 -12.36 13.27 -36.95
CA ILE A 436 -13.74 12.85 -36.63
C ILE A 436 -14.65 14.06 -36.45
N CYS A 437 -15.94 13.87 -36.54
CA CYS A 437 -16.95 14.89 -36.21
C CYS A 437 -16.62 16.27 -36.83
N ASN A 438 -16.39 16.29 -38.13
CA ASN A 438 -16.11 17.53 -38.91
C ASN A 438 -14.84 18.28 -38.49
N GLY A 439 -13.74 17.59 -38.26
CA GLY A 439 -12.43 18.20 -38.11
C GLY A 439 -11.79 18.09 -36.71
N THR A 440 -12.37 17.33 -35.80
CA THR A 440 -11.73 17.05 -34.51
C THR A 440 -10.58 16.06 -34.72
N PRO A 441 -9.32 16.39 -34.37
CA PRO A 441 -8.21 15.48 -34.53
C PRO A 441 -8.31 14.32 -33.56
N ALA A 442 -8.07 13.11 -34.07
CA ALA A 442 -8.10 11.88 -33.30
C ALA A 442 -6.97 10.94 -33.73
N ARG A 443 -6.62 10.01 -32.87
CA ARG A 443 -5.77 8.86 -33.18
C ARG A 443 -6.62 7.60 -33.15
N LEU A 444 -6.50 6.77 -34.15
CA LEU A 444 -7.22 5.51 -34.24
C LEU A 444 -6.22 4.34 -34.25
N PHE A 445 -6.51 3.34 -33.41
CA PHE A 445 -5.72 2.12 -33.32
C PHE A 445 -6.64 0.93 -33.50
N ARG A 446 -6.37 0.05 -34.46
CA ARG A 446 -7.14 -1.18 -34.65
C ARG A 446 -6.51 -2.32 -33.84
N ILE A 447 -6.81 -2.33 -32.57
CA ILE A 447 -6.33 -3.29 -31.56
C ILE A 447 -7.51 -3.81 -30.75
N SER A 448 -7.37 -5.01 -30.17
CA SER A 448 -8.45 -5.67 -29.43
C SER A 448 -7.91 -6.34 -28.18
N PHE A 449 -8.48 -5.97 -27.03
CA PHE A 449 -8.26 -6.66 -25.77
C PHE A 449 -9.41 -7.63 -25.43
N SER A 450 -10.63 -7.36 -25.93
CA SER A 450 -11.82 -8.19 -25.76
C SER A 450 -11.83 -9.45 -26.64
N GLY A 451 -11.01 -9.49 -27.68
CA GLY A 451 -11.02 -10.57 -28.68
C GLY A 451 -12.03 -10.37 -29.82
N GLU A 452 -12.83 -9.30 -29.80
CA GLU A 452 -13.75 -8.93 -30.88
C GLU A 452 -13.07 -7.98 -31.90
N LEU A 453 -13.73 -7.71 -33.04
CA LEU A 453 -13.36 -6.57 -33.87
C LEU A 453 -13.39 -5.32 -32.99
N ALA A 454 -12.26 -4.66 -32.82
CA ALA A 454 -12.17 -3.53 -31.94
C ALA A 454 -11.23 -2.44 -32.45
N TYR A 455 -11.51 -1.24 -31.99
CA TYR A 455 -10.71 -0.05 -32.21
C TYR A 455 -10.55 0.68 -30.89
N GLU A 456 -9.41 1.33 -30.72
CA GLU A 456 -9.25 2.35 -29.68
C GLU A 456 -9.13 3.70 -30.37
N ILE A 457 -10.01 4.63 -29.98
CA ILE A 457 -10.04 6.00 -30.50
C ILE A 457 -9.62 6.97 -29.40
N ALA A 458 -8.62 7.80 -29.69
CA ALA A 458 -8.07 8.76 -28.74
C ALA A 458 -8.23 10.18 -29.27
N VAL A 459 -8.72 11.08 -28.45
CA VAL A 459 -8.83 12.53 -28.71
C VAL A 459 -8.11 13.32 -27.63
N PRO A 460 -7.69 14.58 -27.89
CA PRO A 460 -7.23 15.46 -26.82
C PRO A 460 -8.24 15.45 -25.64
N ALA A 461 -7.75 15.37 -24.41
CA ALA A 461 -8.56 15.12 -23.21
C ALA A 461 -9.77 16.05 -23.05
N ARG A 462 -9.65 17.32 -23.49
CA ARG A 462 -10.74 18.31 -23.48
C ARG A 462 -11.98 17.90 -24.28
N TYR A 463 -11.84 16.98 -25.24
CA TYR A 463 -12.93 16.46 -26.06
C TYR A 463 -13.47 15.11 -25.56
N GLY A 464 -12.87 14.55 -24.51
CA GLY A 464 -13.21 13.20 -24.07
C GLY A 464 -14.68 13.04 -23.65
N HIS A 465 -15.21 13.99 -22.87
CA HIS A 465 -16.61 13.95 -22.46
C HIS A 465 -17.55 13.95 -23.70
N ALA A 466 -17.36 14.91 -24.60
CA ALA A 466 -18.15 15.01 -25.83
C ALA A 466 -18.03 13.77 -26.72
N LEU A 467 -16.82 13.17 -26.81
CA LEU A 467 -16.65 11.94 -27.60
C LEU A 467 -17.44 10.77 -26.99
N MET A 468 -17.50 10.65 -25.66
CA MET A 468 -18.35 9.62 -25.02
C MET A 468 -19.83 9.81 -25.37
N GLU A 469 -20.34 11.05 -25.33
CA GLU A 469 -21.72 11.35 -25.72
C GLU A 469 -21.99 11.01 -27.19
N VAL A 470 -21.10 11.42 -28.10
CA VAL A 470 -21.26 11.15 -29.53
C VAL A 470 -21.14 9.66 -29.84
N LEU A 471 -20.22 8.91 -29.20
CA LEU A 471 -20.10 7.46 -29.38
C LEU A 471 -21.37 6.72 -28.90
N THR A 472 -21.92 7.13 -27.77
CA THR A 472 -23.14 6.52 -27.23
C THR A 472 -24.34 6.83 -28.10
N GLN A 473 -24.51 8.08 -28.56
CA GLN A 473 -25.59 8.49 -29.46
C GLN A 473 -25.52 7.77 -30.82
N ALA A 474 -24.33 7.74 -31.46
CA ALA A 474 -24.14 7.03 -32.72
C ALA A 474 -24.33 5.51 -32.60
N GLY A 475 -24.11 5.00 -31.39
CA GLY A 475 -24.24 3.58 -31.07
C GLY A 475 -25.69 3.13 -30.85
N GLU A 476 -26.65 4.03 -30.65
CA GLU A 476 -28.06 3.69 -30.35
C GLU A 476 -28.68 2.80 -31.41
N GLU A 477 -28.43 3.08 -32.67
CA GLU A 477 -28.97 2.29 -33.79
C GLU A 477 -28.47 0.84 -33.82
N TYR A 478 -27.30 0.57 -33.19
CA TYR A 478 -26.71 -0.76 -33.06
C TYR A 478 -26.99 -1.39 -31.68
N GLY A 479 -27.76 -0.74 -30.82
CA GLY A 479 -27.97 -1.17 -29.46
C GLY A 479 -26.67 -1.20 -28.64
N ALA A 480 -25.80 -0.25 -28.90
CA ALA A 480 -24.54 -0.13 -28.18
C ALA A 480 -24.77 0.06 -26.68
N LEU A 481 -23.84 -0.45 -25.88
CA LEU A 481 -23.78 -0.15 -24.44
C LEU A 481 -22.38 0.30 -24.03
N VAL A 482 -22.31 0.99 -22.89
CA VAL A 482 -21.02 1.24 -22.23
C VAL A 482 -20.81 0.14 -21.19
N TYR A 483 -19.60 -0.42 -21.15
CA TYR A 483 -19.24 -1.49 -20.25
C TYR A 483 -18.04 -1.13 -19.37
N GLY A 484 -17.99 -1.75 -18.19
CA GLY A 484 -16.98 -1.49 -17.19
C GLY A 484 -15.78 -2.44 -17.23
N THR A 485 -14.89 -2.26 -16.24
CA THR A 485 -13.67 -3.06 -16.12
C THR A 485 -13.92 -4.54 -15.83
N GLU A 486 -15.05 -4.89 -15.18
CA GLU A 486 -15.40 -6.28 -14.91
C GLU A 486 -15.72 -7.02 -16.21
N ALA A 487 -16.57 -6.46 -17.06
CA ALA A 487 -16.87 -7.05 -18.36
C ALA A 487 -15.64 -7.12 -19.27
N LEU A 488 -14.77 -6.10 -19.23
CA LEU A 488 -13.47 -6.14 -19.90
C LEU A 488 -12.62 -7.30 -19.37
N GLY A 489 -12.60 -7.50 -18.04
CA GLY A 489 -11.92 -8.60 -17.36
C GLY A 489 -12.41 -9.98 -17.79
N VAL A 490 -13.73 -10.17 -17.90
CA VAL A 490 -14.33 -11.41 -18.42
C VAL A 490 -13.88 -11.66 -19.87
N MET A 491 -14.05 -10.69 -20.75
CA MET A 491 -13.76 -10.83 -22.17
C MET A 491 -12.27 -11.11 -22.46
N ARG A 492 -11.33 -10.52 -21.67
CA ARG A 492 -9.90 -10.78 -21.84
C ARG A 492 -9.53 -12.20 -21.37
N ILE A 493 -10.20 -12.73 -20.31
CA ILE A 493 -10.01 -14.12 -19.85
C ILE A 493 -10.54 -15.06 -20.92
N GLU A 494 -11.72 -14.82 -21.48
CA GLU A 494 -12.28 -15.60 -22.59
C GLU A 494 -11.32 -15.66 -23.79
N LYS A 495 -10.61 -14.57 -24.08
CA LYS A 495 -9.62 -14.49 -25.16
C LYS A 495 -8.25 -15.05 -24.77
N GLY A 496 -7.98 -15.21 -23.48
CA GLY A 496 -6.69 -15.70 -22.98
C GLY A 496 -5.59 -14.63 -22.94
N HIS A 497 -5.97 -13.35 -22.85
CA HIS A 497 -4.99 -12.28 -22.73
C HIS A 497 -4.53 -12.15 -21.27
N ALA A 498 -3.22 -12.23 -21.06
CA ALA A 498 -2.57 -11.98 -19.79
C ALA A 498 -2.81 -10.52 -19.34
N ALA A 499 -2.95 -10.30 -18.05
CA ALA A 499 -3.06 -8.99 -17.42
C ALA A 499 -2.24 -8.96 -16.13
N ALA A 500 -2.43 -7.95 -15.27
CA ALA A 500 -1.63 -7.73 -14.08
C ALA A 500 -1.47 -8.96 -13.16
N ASN A 501 -2.50 -9.81 -13.06
CA ASN A 501 -2.42 -11.02 -12.23
C ASN A 501 -1.47 -12.08 -12.81
N GLU A 502 -1.35 -12.14 -14.12
CA GLU A 502 -0.42 -13.00 -14.85
C GLU A 502 0.96 -12.35 -14.97
N ILE A 503 1.03 -11.01 -15.01
CA ILE A 503 2.25 -10.21 -15.08
C ILE A 503 2.54 -9.63 -13.68
N ASN A 504 2.86 -10.50 -12.74
CA ASN A 504 2.98 -10.18 -11.31
C ASN A 504 4.44 -9.98 -10.83
N GLY A 505 5.40 -9.90 -11.77
CA GLY A 505 6.82 -9.76 -11.46
C GLY A 505 7.55 -11.07 -11.13
N GLN A 506 6.88 -12.21 -11.17
CA GLN A 506 7.44 -13.55 -10.96
C GLN A 506 7.24 -14.47 -12.17
N THR A 507 6.70 -13.97 -13.26
CA THR A 507 6.44 -14.71 -14.49
C THR A 507 7.41 -14.29 -15.60
N THR A 508 7.82 -15.26 -16.40
CA THR A 508 8.64 -15.06 -17.59
C THR A 508 7.76 -15.02 -18.84
N ALA A 509 8.32 -14.56 -19.96
CA ALA A 509 7.66 -14.65 -21.26
C ALA A 509 7.30 -16.10 -21.60
N LEU A 510 8.12 -17.08 -21.19
CA LEU A 510 7.89 -18.49 -21.43
C LEU A 510 6.68 -19.01 -20.62
N ASN A 511 6.56 -18.60 -19.35
CA ASN A 511 5.40 -18.94 -18.53
C ASN A 511 4.10 -18.45 -19.16
N LEU A 512 4.11 -17.26 -19.76
CA LEU A 512 2.96 -16.64 -20.42
C LEU A 512 2.62 -17.23 -21.80
N GLY A 513 3.42 -18.21 -22.30
CA GLY A 513 3.28 -18.71 -23.67
C GLY A 513 3.84 -17.76 -24.75
N LEU A 514 4.51 -16.68 -24.33
CA LEU A 514 5.05 -15.63 -25.19
C LEU A 514 6.56 -15.76 -25.43
N GLY A 515 7.16 -16.89 -25.09
CA GLY A 515 8.61 -17.12 -25.20
C GLY A 515 9.18 -16.83 -26.60
N ARG A 516 8.40 -17.04 -27.69
CA ARG A 516 8.79 -16.72 -29.06
C ARG A 516 9.00 -15.22 -29.33
N MET A 517 8.48 -14.36 -28.44
CA MET A 517 8.69 -12.91 -28.55
C MET A 517 10.08 -12.49 -28.07
N VAL A 518 10.71 -13.26 -27.20
CA VAL A 518 12.08 -12.99 -26.74
C VAL A 518 13.05 -13.28 -27.87
N SER A 519 13.58 -12.21 -28.46
CA SER A 519 14.46 -12.32 -29.63
C SER A 519 15.87 -12.73 -29.20
N VAL A 520 16.33 -13.87 -29.65
CA VAL A 520 17.72 -14.35 -29.49
C VAL A 520 18.73 -13.58 -30.35
N LYS A 521 18.25 -12.75 -31.28
CA LYS A 521 19.08 -12.07 -32.30
C LYS A 521 19.45 -10.64 -31.95
N LYS A 522 18.97 -10.12 -30.82
CA LYS A 522 19.22 -8.74 -30.41
C LYS A 522 19.50 -8.65 -28.90
N GLU A 523 20.28 -7.66 -28.55
CA GLU A 523 20.45 -7.30 -27.14
C GLU A 523 19.29 -6.42 -26.69
N CYS A 524 18.71 -6.77 -25.53
CA CYS A 524 17.72 -5.97 -24.83
C CYS A 524 17.78 -6.27 -23.35
N ILE A 525 17.16 -5.41 -22.53
CA ILE A 525 17.06 -5.62 -21.09
C ILE A 525 16.40 -6.98 -20.80
N GLY A 526 17.01 -7.73 -19.88
CA GLY A 526 16.51 -9.03 -19.42
C GLY A 526 16.79 -10.21 -20.34
N ASN A 527 17.22 -10.01 -21.57
CA ASN A 527 17.43 -11.09 -22.53
C ASN A 527 18.41 -12.15 -22.00
N THR A 528 19.58 -11.74 -21.53
CA THR A 528 20.61 -12.66 -21.04
C THR A 528 20.11 -13.54 -19.89
N LEU A 529 19.42 -12.94 -18.93
CA LEU A 529 18.98 -13.66 -17.73
C LEU A 529 17.69 -14.45 -17.93
N SER A 530 16.87 -14.12 -18.95
CA SER A 530 15.69 -14.91 -19.31
C SER A 530 16.04 -16.32 -19.81
N HIS A 531 17.28 -16.55 -20.22
CA HIS A 531 17.77 -17.85 -20.69
C HIS A 531 18.46 -18.69 -19.60
N ARG A 532 18.41 -18.28 -18.33
CA ARG A 532 18.87 -19.13 -17.21
C ARG A 532 18.12 -20.45 -17.18
N GLY A 533 18.83 -21.55 -16.87
CA GLY A 533 18.26 -22.89 -16.86
C GLY A 533 16.93 -22.99 -16.11
N GLU A 534 16.83 -22.42 -14.92
CA GLU A 534 15.59 -22.45 -14.13
C GLU A 534 14.42 -21.65 -14.75
N LEU A 535 14.71 -20.55 -15.46
CA LEU A 535 13.67 -19.72 -16.09
C LEU A 535 13.24 -20.27 -17.46
N SER A 536 14.06 -21.13 -18.07
CA SER A 536 13.84 -21.70 -19.39
C SER A 536 13.47 -23.19 -19.35
N ARG A 537 13.15 -23.73 -18.18
CA ARG A 537 12.77 -25.15 -18.02
C ARG A 537 11.56 -25.50 -18.89
N GLU A 538 11.65 -26.62 -19.61
CA GLU A 538 10.55 -27.13 -20.44
C GLU A 538 9.38 -27.62 -19.60
N ASP A 539 9.67 -28.24 -18.44
CA ASP A 539 8.69 -28.74 -17.48
C ASP A 539 8.15 -27.68 -16.52
N GLY A 540 8.61 -26.41 -16.64
CA GLY A 540 8.16 -25.32 -15.79
C GLY A 540 6.69 -24.92 -15.98
N LEU A 541 6.26 -23.95 -15.20
CA LEU A 541 4.89 -23.42 -15.23
C LEU A 541 4.53 -22.83 -16.60
N ARG A 542 3.31 -23.09 -17.06
CA ARG A 542 2.76 -22.55 -18.31
C ARG A 542 1.35 -22.03 -18.08
N LEU A 543 1.04 -20.90 -18.71
CA LEU A 543 -0.31 -20.35 -18.71
C LEU A 543 -1.27 -21.28 -19.44
N VAL A 544 -2.36 -21.61 -18.78
CA VAL A 544 -3.43 -22.46 -19.30
C VAL A 544 -4.79 -21.82 -19.02
N GLY A 545 -5.80 -22.27 -19.76
CA GLY A 545 -7.19 -22.09 -19.39
C GLY A 545 -7.64 -23.21 -18.46
N LEU A 546 -8.55 -22.90 -17.56
CA LEU A 546 -9.20 -23.84 -16.68
C LEU A 546 -10.71 -23.68 -16.82
N LYS A 547 -11.41 -24.79 -16.96
CA LYS A 547 -12.85 -24.83 -17.06
C LYS A 547 -13.42 -25.73 -15.96
N ALA A 548 -14.40 -25.25 -15.20
CA ALA A 548 -15.09 -26.07 -14.21
C ALA A 548 -15.69 -27.30 -14.88
N VAL A 549 -15.56 -28.46 -14.27
CA VAL A 549 -16.17 -29.71 -14.77
C VAL A 549 -17.66 -29.69 -14.52
N ASP A 550 -18.08 -29.25 -13.34
CA ASP A 550 -19.48 -28.94 -13.06
C ASP A 550 -19.74 -27.48 -13.41
N PRO A 551 -20.72 -27.16 -14.29
CA PRO A 551 -21.04 -25.79 -14.65
C PRO A 551 -21.47 -24.89 -13.49
N ASP A 552 -21.98 -25.48 -12.42
CA ASP A 552 -22.44 -24.76 -11.21
C ASP A 552 -21.30 -24.44 -10.25
N ASP A 553 -20.12 -25.06 -10.43
CA ASP A 553 -18.92 -24.77 -9.63
C ASP A 553 -18.32 -23.41 -10.01
N ASP A 554 -17.84 -22.67 -9.00
CA ASP A 554 -17.08 -21.43 -9.19
C ASP A 554 -15.67 -21.56 -8.61
N PHE A 555 -14.71 -20.85 -9.19
CA PHE A 555 -13.33 -20.86 -8.76
C PHE A 555 -13.06 -19.80 -7.69
N ALA A 556 -12.08 -20.08 -6.83
CA ALA A 556 -11.42 -19.04 -6.05
C ALA A 556 -10.14 -18.59 -6.77
N ALA A 557 -9.95 -17.26 -6.93
CA ALA A 557 -8.67 -16.73 -7.37
C ALA A 557 -7.61 -17.04 -6.32
N GLY A 558 -6.42 -17.49 -6.79
CA GLY A 558 -5.36 -17.96 -5.89
C GLY A 558 -5.54 -19.39 -5.39
N ALA A 559 -6.56 -20.15 -5.83
CA ALA A 559 -6.64 -21.56 -5.56
C ALA A 559 -5.47 -22.31 -6.20
N HIS A 560 -4.91 -23.28 -5.48
CA HIS A 560 -3.80 -24.10 -5.93
C HIS A 560 -4.28 -25.35 -6.67
N LEU A 561 -3.45 -25.87 -7.57
CA LEU A 561 -3.79 -26.97 -8.45
C LEU A 561 -3.09 -28.27 -8.03
N PHE A 562 -3.87 -29.34 -7.91
CA PHE A 562 -3.42 -30.65 -7.47
C PHE A 562 -3.94 -31.75 -8.39
N SER A 563 -3.17 -32.84 -8.55
CA SER A 563 -3.70 -34.03 -9.20
C SER A 563 -4.88 -34.65 -8.41
N GLN A 564 -5.73 -35.39 -9.09
CA GLN A 564 -6.83 -36.06 -8.43
C GLN A 564 -6.31 -37.11 -7.41
N GLY A 565 -6.79 -37.00 -6.18
CA GLY A 565 -6.42 -37.92 -5.09
C GLY A 565 -5.21 -37.49 -4.26
N ASP A 566 -4.45 -36.48 -4.69
CA ASP A 566 -3.32 -35.97 -3.92
C ASP A 566 -3.77 -35.14 -2.73
N THR A 567 -3.01 -35.20 -1.64
CA THR A 567 -3.22 -34.29 -0.51
C THR A 567 -2.82 -32.87 -0.89
N ALA A 568 -3.68 -31.91 -0.56
CA ALA A 568 -3.39 -30.51 -0.78
C ALA A 568 -2.31 -30.02 0.22
N ASN A 569 -1.06 -30.05 -0.21
CA ASN A 569 0.12 -29.59 0.53
C ASN A 569 1.15 -29.02 -0.45
N THR A 570 2.20 -28.42 0.08
CA THR A 570 3.26 -27.77 -0.72
C THR A 570 4.02 -28.74 -1.63
N GLU A 571 4.12 -30.01 -1.26
CA GLU A 571 4.87 -31.03 -2.02
C GLU A 571 4.13 -31.45 -3.30
N ASN A 572 2.81 -31.41 -3.26
CA ASN A 572 1.93 -31.83 -4.36
C ASN A 572 1.38 -30.65 -5.16
N ASP A 573 1.75 -29.41 -4.81
CA ASP A 573 1.31 -28.20 -5.49
C ASP A 573 1.94 -28.08 -6.87
N GLN A 574 1.10 -28.02 -7.90
CA GLN A 574 1.52 -27.97 -9.31
C GLN A 574 1.31 -26.61 -9.96
N GLY A 575 0.67 -25.68 -9.27
CA GLY A 575 0.38 -24.36 -9.80
C GLY A 575 -0.82 -23.68 -9.15
N TRP A 576 -1.28 -22.57 -9.75
CA TRP A 576 -2.36 -21.76 -9.16
C TRP A 576 -3.23 -21.06 -10.21
N ILE A 577 -4.42 -20.64 -9.79
CA ILE A 577 -5.35 -19.82 -10.56
C ILE A 577 -4.97 -18.34 -10.40
N SER A 578 -4.65 -17.67 -11.50
CA SER A 578 -4.27 -16.26 -11.51
C SER A 578 -5.47 -15.33 -11.69
N SER A 579 -6.41 -15.71 -12.55
CA SER A 579 -7.61 -14.93 -12.86
C SER A 579 -8.81 -15.83 -13.09
N ARG A 580 -9.98 -15.39 -12.64
CA ARG A 580 -11.23 -16.13 -12.83
C ARG A 580 -12.35 -15.21 -13.34
N ALA A 581 -13.30 -15.79 -14.02
CA ALA A 581 -14.55 -15.13 -14.38
C ALA A 581 -15.66 -16.17 -14.62
N TYR A 582 -16.92 -15.74 -14.47
CA TYR A 582 -18.03 -16.43 -15.11
C TYR A 582 -18.15 -15.94 -16.54
N SER A 583 -18.15 -16.84 -17.51
CA SER A 583 -18.30 -16.50 -18.91
C SER A 583 -19.76 -16.72 -19.34
N PRO A 584 -20.53 -15.65 -19.63
CA PRO A 584 -21.87 -15.80 -20.17
C PRO A 584 -21.86 -16.46 -21.56
N SER A 585 -20.76 -16.31 -22.31
CA SER A 585 -20.59 -16.94 -23.62
C SER A 585 -20.40 -18.46 -23.54
N MET A 586 -19.79 -18.95 -22.46
CA MET A 586 -19.52 -20.37 -22.22
C MET A 586 -20.56 -21.01 -21.30
N GLY A 587 -21.35 -20.21 -20.58
CA GLY A 587 -22.34 -20.65 -19.60
C GLY A 587 -21.73 -21.33 -18.36
N CYS A 588 -20.48 -21.03 -18.02
CA CYS A 588 -19.79 -21.63 -16.87
C CYS A 588 -18.64 -20.73 -16.39
N ALA A 589 -18.12 -21.04 -15.20
CA ALA A 589 -16.91 -20.44 -14.71
C ALA A 589 -15.67 -20.88 -15.52
N ILE A 590 -14.80 -19.92 -15.82
CA ILE A 590 -13.52 -20.10 -16.51
C ILE A 590 -12.40 -19.39 -15.75
N ALA A 591 -11.18 -19.86 -15.92
CA ALA A 591 -10.03 -19.22 -15.29
C ALA A 591 -8.79 -19.28 -16.18
N LEU A 592 -7.86 -18.35 -15.95
CA LEU A 592 -6.47 -18.48 -16.34
C LEU A 592 -5.66 -18.91 -15.12
N GLY A 593 -4.66 -19.75 -15.35
CA GLY A 593 -3.79 -20.23 -14.28
C GLY A 593 -2.44 -20.68 -14.83
N PHE A 594 -1.54 -20.94 -13.93
CA PHE A 594 -0.24 -21.50 -14.24
C PHE A 594 -0.16 -22.91 -13.67
N ILE A 595 0.30 -23.85 -14.47
CA ILE A 595 0.52 -25.24 -14.04
C ILE A 595 1.79 -25.78 -14.71
N GLU A 596 2.51 -26.66 -14.00
CA GLU A 596 3.68 -27.34 -14.54
C GLU A 596 3.30 -28.16 -15.78
N ARG A 597 4.12 -28.05 -16.84
CA ARG A 597 3.88 -28.69 -18.15
C ARG A 597 2.52 -28.38 -18.77
N GLY A 598 1.90 -27.25 -18.44
CA GLY A 598 0.50 -26.98 -18.75
C GLY A 598 0.09 -27.26 -20.20
N HIS A 599 0.95 -26.93 -21.18
CA HIS A 599 0.66 -27.14 -22.59
C HIS A 599 0.64 -28.64 -23.03
N GLU A 600 1.21 -29.54 -22.24
CA GLU A 600 1.19 -30.99 -22.46
C GLU A 600 -0.02 -31.69 -21.79
N ARG A 601 -0.75 -30.96 -20.95
CA ARG A 601 -1.78 -31.49 -20.07
C ARG A 601 -3.20 -31.07 -20.44
N TYR A 602 -3.40 -30.59 -21.66
CA TYR A 602 -4.77 -30.27 -22.11
C TYR A 602 -5.65 -31.51 -22.05
N ASP A 603 -6.91 -31.28 -21.65
CA ASP A 603 -7.95 -32.27 -21.37
C ASP A 603 -7.80 -33.07 -20.05
N GLU A 604 -6.70 -32.88 -19.32
CA GLU A 604 -6.55 -33.46 -17.98
C GLU A 604 -7.49 -32.77 -16.99
N VAL A 605 -8.03 -33.56 -16.03
CA VAL A 605 -8.84 -33.06 -14.93
C VAL A 605 -8.02 -33.06 -13.66
N VAL A 606 -7.88 -31.88 -13.06
CA VAL A 606 -7.17 -31.62 -11.80
C VAL A 606 -8.12 -31.04 -10.76
N ARG A 607 -7.66 -30.87 -9.53
CA ARG A 607 -8.41 -30.19 -8.46
C ARG A 607 -7.88 -28.79 -8.27
N ALA A 608 -8.80 -27.84 -8.14
CA ALA A 608 -8.52 -26.47 -7.69
C ALA A 608 -8.96 -26.36 -6.23
N VAL A 609 -8.00 -26.15 -5.33
CA VAL A 609 -8.22 -26.16 -3.87
C VAL A 609 -7.84 -24.79 -3.30
N ASN A 610 -8.77 -24.20 -2.56
CA ASN A 610 -8.52 -23.02 -1.73
C ASN A 610 -8.78 -23.38 -0.26
N LEU A 611 -7.71 -23.50 0.51
CA LEU A 611 -7.78 -23.86 1.92
C LEU A 611 -8.37 -22.75 2.81
N LEU A 612 -8.44 -21.51 2.32
CA LEU A 612 -8.95 -20.38 3.10
C LEU A 612 -10.48 -20.36 3.17
N ASP A 613 -11.14 -20.76 2.10
CA ASP A 613 -12.61 -20.81 2.02
C ASP A 613 -13.17 -22.24 1.98
N GLY A 614 -12.28 -23.25 1.92
CA GLY A 614 -12.64 -24.66 1.85
C GLY A 614 -13.13 -25.13 0.48
N THR A 615 -12.92 -24.34 -0.57
CA THR A 615 -13.27 -24.73 -1.95
C THR A 615 -12.35 -25.82 -2.46
N ASP A 616 -12.93 -26.90 -3.04
CA ASP A 616 -12.22 -28.02 -3.67
C ASP A 616 -13.05 -28.52 -4.84
N ILE A 617 -12.73 -28.07 -6.04
CA ILE A 617 -13.50 -28.35 -7.25
C ILE A 617 -12.66 -29.04 -8.32
N LYS A 618 -13.31 -29.80 -9.18
CA LYS A 618 -12.68 -30.40 -10.35
C LYS A 618 -12.66 -29.43 -11.52
N VAL A 619 -11.48 -29.27 -12.10
CA VAL A 619 -11.29 -28.37 -13.23
C VAL A 619 -10.57 -29.08 -14.36
N LYS A 620 -10.96 -28.78 -15.58
CA LYS A 620 -10.33 -29.31 -16.79
C LYS A 620 -9.33 -28.30 -17.33
N ILE A 621 -8.10 -28.74 -17.57
CA ILE A 621 -7.06 -27.95 -18.22
C ILE A 621 -7.38 -27.84 -19.71
N VAL A 622 -7.38 -26.62 -20.23
CA VAL A 622 -7.63 -26.33 -21.66
C VAL A 622 -6.64 -25.28 -22.17
N ALA A 623 -6.59 -25.09 -23.49
CA ALA A 623 -5.86 -23.97 -24.03
C ALA A 623 -6.42 -22.63 -23.47
N PRO A 624 -5.59 -21.60 -23.25
CA PRO A 624 -6.03 -20.36 -22.60
C PRO A 624 -7.00 -19.52 -23.43
N HIS A 625 -7.27 -19.91 -24.66
CA HIS A 625 -8.16 -19.22 -25.62
C HIS A 625 -9.52 -19.91 -25.68
N PHE A 626 -10.49 -19.47 -24.87
CA PHE A 626 -11.82 -20.06 -24.82
C PHE A 626 -12.69 -19.64 -26.02
N ILE A 627 -12.50 -18.40 -26.50
CA ILE A 627 -13.25 -17.81 -27.61
C ILE A 627 -12.30 -17.37 -28.72
N ASP A 628 -12.69 -17.68 -29.97
CA ASP A 628 -11.98 -17.26 -31.19
C ASP A 628 -10.47 -17.57 -31.14
N PRO A 629 -10.05 -18.85 -30.93
CA PRO A 629 -8.64 -19.19 -30.79
C PRO A 629 -7.80 -18.83 -32.00
N GLN A 630 -8.41 -18.78 -33.19
CA GLN A 630 -7.73 -18.41 -34.45
C GLN A 630 -7.66 -16.89 -34.69
N GLY A 631 -8.37 -16.10 -33.88
CA GLY A 631 -8.38 -14.65 -34.01
C GLY A 631 -9.11 -14.15 -35.27
N GLU A 632 -10.13 -14.84 -35.72
CA GLU A 632 -10.92 -14.46 -36.89
C GLU A 632 -11.79 -13.23 -36.61
N ARG A 633 -12.46 -13.20 -35.44
CA ARG A 633 -13.30 -12.08 -35.04
C ARG A 633 -12.52 -10.75 -34.96
N LEU A 634 -11.35 -10.75 -34.34
CA LEU A 634 -10.56 -9.52 -34.19
C LEU A 634 -9.95 -9.04 -35.51
N ARG A 635 -9.82 -9.91 -36.49
CA ARG A 635 -9.37 -9.53 -37.84
C ARG A 635 -10.50 -8.99 -38.71
N GLY A 636 -11.74 -9.32 -38.41
CA GLY A 636 -12.97 -8.80 -38.99
C GLY A 636 -13.35 -9.39 -40.31
#